data_936f9e34cfbf58009baf469aa6c5921c
#
_entry.id   936f9e34cfbf58009baf469aa6c5921c
#
_cell.length_a   1.000
_cell.length_b   1.000
_cell.length_c   1.000
_cell.angle_alpha   90.00
_cell.angle_beta   90.00
_cell.angle_gamma   90.00
#
_symmetry.space_group_name_H-M   'P 1'
#
loop_
_entity.id
_entity.type
_entity.pdbx_description
1 polymer ?
#
loop_
_entity_poly.entity_id
_entity_poly.type
_entity_poly.pdbx_seq_one_letter_code
_entity_poly.pdbx_strand_id
1 'polypeptide(L)'
;MKELPKIYDPKQVESKIYRYWTDGGWFHAERDPDKKPFTIVIPPPNVTGQLHLGHAFDETIQDVLIRWKRMSGYCALWLPGVDHAGIATQTKVEAELRKEGLTRFDLGREKFLDRVWDWKQHYGDRIVEQLKTLGSSCDWERQRFTMDEQCAKAVREAFCSLYEKGYIYRGKRIINWCPHCKTALSDVEVEYVEKNGFFWHIRYPLTDGSGSVEVATTRPETMLGDAAVAVNPEDPRYKDMIGKTLTLPLVGREIPIVGDEHADMEFGTGCVKITPCHDPNDFEVGLRHDLPQYLMLDGDGKITGGYKWDGMDRYEARKAIVQELEEQGYLVSIEPCVHNVGTCSRCHNDVEPLASDQWFVKMQPLAKEAIRVVEDGEIKFVPDRFAKTYLNWMNSVRDWCISRQLWWGHQIPVWYCGDCGHMTVSRTDACECEACHSKNIRRESDVLDTWFSSALWPFSTLGWPDKTADLDYFYPTDVLVTGYDIIFFWVARMIFSGCEHMKKIPFHTVLIHGLIRDPQGKKMSKSAGNGVDPIEVINTYGADALRFNIITGNSPGNDMRFFPERCEAMRNFANKLWNASRFVMMNLTIDKNELPETLELEDKWILSRFNELAREVGENLDKYELGIAAQKIYDFIWDSFCDWYIELTKARLTGEDEAARVQAQKVLLYVLTETLKLLHPFMPFITEEIWQALPHEGDALMVQPYPVYREDMAFPAESARFEKVMEAIRAIRSRRSEMNVPPSKRPHLYIVTEEREAFENGRDYLCRLAYAGEVIVSDNVPADADKMVSIVTKDARCFLPMSELVDLDKERERLEKELAKNRGFLENQRRKLSNESFVSRAPANVVATERERAEKLEALIANLEESLRQLG
;
A
#
# COMPACT_ATOMS: atom_id res chain seq x y z
N MET A 1 -11.41 -32.87 23.77
CA MET A 1 -10.94 -31.53 23.41
C MET A 1 -9.45 -31.42 23.76
N LYS A 2 -8.66 -30.78 22.89
CA LYS A 2 -7.22 -30.54 23.14
C LYS A 2 -7.10 -29.32 24.07
N GLU A 3 -6.35 -29.42 25.17
CA GLU A 3 -6.15 -28.27 26.06
C GLU A 3 -5.20 -27.26 25.43
N LEU A 4 -5.60 -26.00 25.38
CA LEU A 4 -4.76 -24.90 24.88
C LEU A 4 -3.77 -24.44 25.97
N PRO A 5 -2.51 -24.14 25.63
CA PRO A 5 -1.53 -23.56 26.54
C PRO A 5 -2.03 -22.27 27.21
N LYS A 6 -1.44 -21.91 28.38
CA LYS A 6 -1.84 -20.68 29.10
C LYS A 6 -1.59 -19.38 28.31
N ILE A 7 -0.58 -19.37 27.47
CA ILE A 7 -0.16 -18.20 26.68
C ILE A 7 -0.11 -18.62 25.22
N TYR A 8 -0.61 -17.76 24.34
CA TYR A 8 -0.44 -17.93 22.89
C TYR A 8 1.00 -17.60 22.49
N ASP A 9 1.66 -18.56 21.84
CA ASP A 9 3.01 -18.39 21.30
C ASP A 9 2.99 -18.59 19.77
N PRO A 10 3.02 -17.51 18.98
CA PRO A 10 3.00 -17.59 17.53
C PRO A 10 4.07 -18.51 16.94
N LYS A 11 5.27 -18.53 17.52
CA LYS A 11 6.40 -19.34 17.03
C LYS A 11 6.12 -20.84 17.04
N GLN A 12 5.30 -21.31 17.99
CA GLN A 12 4.91 -22.71 18.07
C GLN A 12 3.73 -23.06 17.17
N VAL A 13 2.95 -22.05 16.75
CA VAL A 13 1.69 -22.24 16.02
C VAL A 13 1.89 -22.02 14.52
N GLU A 14 2.48 -20.91 14.11
CA GLU A 14 2.47 -20.44 12.73
C GLU A 14 3.07 -21.45 11.74
N SER A 15 4.29 -21.94 11.98
CA SER A 15 4.93 -22.93 11.10
C SER A 15 4.18 -24.26 11.01
N LYS A 16 3.58 -24.69 12.13
CA LYS A 16 2.77 -25.93 12.21
C LYS A 16 1.50 -25.78 11.40
N ILE A 17 0.79 -24.69 11.57
CA ILE A 17 -0.49 -24.42 10.88
C ILE A 17 -0.25 -24.20 9.38
N TYR A 18 0.81 -23.45 9.00
CA TYR A 18 1.11 -23.24 7.60
C TYR A 18 1.39 -24.57 6.86
N ARG A 19 2.17 -25.47 7.50
CA ARG A 19 2.41 -26.79 6.97
C ARG A 19 1.11 -27.60 6.88
N TYR A 20 0.28 -27.54 7.90
CA TYR A 20 -1.03 -28.19 7.89
C TYR A 20 -1.88 -27.77 6.68
N TRP A 21 -1.91 -26.49 6.36
CA TRP A 21 -2.64 -25.98 5.20
C TRP A 21 -2.05 -26.43 3.87
N THR A 22 -0.73 -26.41 3.75
CA THR A 22 -0.04 -26.85 2.51
C THR A 22 -0.16 -28.34 2.27
N ASP A 23 0.01 -29.14 3.31
CA ASP A 23 -0.12 -30.60 3.22
C ASP A 23 -1.56 -31.03 2.91
N GLY A 24 -2.55 -30.27 3.35
CA GLY A 24 -3.97 -30.47 3.05
C GLY A 24 -4.38 -30.01 1.64
N GLY A 25 -3.53 -29.26 0.93
CA GLY A 25 -3.80 -28.77 -0.43
C GLY A 25 -4.88 -27.69 -0.51
N TRP A 26 -5.28 -27.05 0.59
CA TRP A 26 -6.39 -26.10 0.60
C TRP A 26 -6.12 -24.77 -0.07
N PHE A 27 -4.89 -24.50 -0.48
CA PHE A 27 -4.54 -23.32 -1.27
C PHE A 27 -4.78 -23.52 -2.77
N HIS A 28 -4.78 -24.77 -3.22
CA HIS A 28 -4.95 -25.11 -4.63
C HIS A 28 -6.39 -24.84 -5.10
N ALA A 29 -6.53 -24.11 -6.19
CA ALA A 29 -7.80 -23.79 -6.81
C ALA A 29 -8.10 -24.78 -7.94
N GLU A 30 -8.73 -25.90 -7.62
CA GLU A 30 -9.21 -26.83 -8.64
C GLU A 30 -10.44 -26.27 -9.35
N ARG A 31 -10.42 -26.29 -10.70
CA ARG A 31 -11.53 -25.80 -11.51
C ARG A 31 -12.80 -26.60 -11.23
N ASP A 32 -13.83 -25.92 -10.84
CA ASP A 32 -15.13 -26.49 -10.55
C ASP A 32 -16.19 -25.71 -11.33
N PRO A 33 -16.84 -26.32 -12.33
CA PRO A 33 -17.84 -25.63 -13.17
C PRO A 33 -19.07 -25.16 -12.37
N ASP A 34 -19.31 -25.75 -11.20
CA ASP A 34 -20.43 -25.36 -10.33
C ASP A 34 -20.08 -24.17 -9.42
N LYS A 35 -18.81 -23.79 -9.36
CA LYS A 35 -18.34 -22.65 -8.58
C LYS A 35 -17.95 -21.48 -9.47
N LYS A 36 -18.29 -20.29 -9.00
CA LYS A 36 -17.82 -19.06 -9.62
C LYS A 36 -16.34 -18.87 -9.33
N PRO A 37 -15.47 -18.60 -10.33
CA PRO A 37 -14.08 -18.25 -10.06
C PRO A 37 -13.96 -16.92 -9.35
N PHE A 38 -12.90 -16.75 -8.55
CA PHE A 38 -12.41 -15.48 -8.05
C PHE A 38 -10.88 -15.51 -8.11
N THR A 39 -10.30 -14.66 -8.94
CA THR A 39 -8.88 -14.74 -9.29
C THR A 39 -8.17 -13.44 -8.95
N ILE A 40 -7.05 -13.55 -8.23
CA ILE A 40 -6.06 -12.50 -8.05
C ILE A 40 -4.71 -13.03 -8.57
N VAL A 41 -4.02 -12.26 -9.40
CA VAL A 41 -2.62 -12.50 -9.72
C VAL A 41 -1.77 -11.58 -8.86
N ILE A 42 -0.78 -12.13 -8.19
CA ILE A 42 0.11 -11.36 -7.32
C ILE A 42 0.84 -10.28 -8.11
N PRO A 43 1.05 -9.05 -7.60
CA PRO A 43 2.09 -8.18 -8.12
C PRO A 43 3.45 -8.87 -7.92
N PRO A 44 4.08 -9.42 -8.97
CA PRO A 44 5.21 -10.31 -8.78
C PRO A 44 6.40 -9.54 -8.20
N PRO A 45 6.86 -9.86 -6.98
CA PRO A 45 7.98 -9.16 -6.39
C PRO A 45 9.25 -9.29 -7.22
N ASN A 46 10.00 -8.20 -7.32
CA ASN A 46 11.27 -8.14 -8.03
C ASN A 46 12.35 -8.96 -7.29
N VAL A 47 13.08 -9.82 -8.00
CA VAL A 47 14.17 -10.64 -7.43
C VAL A 47 15.43 -9.80 -7.10
N THR A 48 15.23 -8.57 -6.64
CA THR A 48 16.32 -7.63 -6.30
C THR A 48 16.75 -7.70 -4.84
N GLY A 49 16.04 -8.46 -4.02
CA GLY A 49 16.28 -8.62 -2.59
C GLY A 49 15.05 -9.15 -1.86
N GLN A 50 15.12 -9.17 -0.53
CA GLN A 50 14.01 -9.62 0.31
C GLN A 50 12.84 -8.62 0.33
N LEU A 51 11.65 -9.08 0.73
CA LEU A 51 10.45 -8.26 0.88
C LEU A 51 10.61 -7.19 1.98
N HIS A 52 9.78 -6.17 1.92
CA HIS A 52 9.65 -5.10 2.93
C HIS A 52 8.17 -4.95 3.34
N LEU A 53 7.89 -4.09 4.34
CA LEU A 53 6.53 -3.89 4.85
C LEU A 53 5.50 -3.50 3.77
N GLY A 54 5.90 -2.78 2.73
CA GLY A 54 4.99 -2.46 1.61
C GLY A 54 4.46 -3.70 0.91
N HIS A 55 5.32 -4.72 0.68
CA HIS A 55 4.88 -6.00 0.15
C HIS A 55 3.98 -6.74 1.16
N ALA A 56 4.35 -6.76 2.46
CA ALA A 56 3.52 -7.40 3.46
C ALA A 56 2.11 -6.80 3.51
N PHE A 57 1.98 -5.50 3.28
CA PHE A 57 0.69 -4.81 3.21
C PHE A 57 -0.11 -5.22 1.98
N ASP A 58 0.49 -5.11 0.79
CA ASP A 58 -0.11 -5.49 -0.49
C ASP A 58 -0.60 -6.94 -0.45
N GLU A 59 0.26 -7.86 -0.03
CA GLU A 59 -0.02 -9.29 0.06
C GLU A 59 -1.10 -9.62 1.10
N THR A 60 -1.13 -8.90 2.22
CA THR A 60 -2.16 -9.11 3.24
C THR A 60 -3.54 -8.70 2.74
N ILE A 61 -3.65 -7.60 1.98
CA ILE A 61 -4.91 -7.19 1.35
C ILE A 61 -5.44 -8.30 0.43
N GLN A 62 -4.58 -8.84 -0.42
CA GLN A 62 -4.92 -9.92 -1.35
C GLN A 62 -5.35 -11.19 -0.61
N ASP A 63 -4.59 -11.60 0.40
CA ASP A 63 -4.88 -12.82 1.17
C ASP A 63 -6.21 -12.73 1.92
N VAL A 64 -6.54 -11.56 2.48
CA VAL A 64 -7.86 -11.33 3.10
C VAL A 64 -8.99 -11.55 2.10
N LEU A 65 -8.88 -10.99 0.89
CA LEU A 65 -9.89 -11.15 -0.15
C LEU A 65 -10.01 -12.60 -0.63
N ILE A 66 -8.89 -13.27 -0.85
CA ILE A 66 -8.84 -14.67 -1.30
C ILE A 66 -9.43 -15.61 -0.25
N ARG A 67 -9.06 -15.46 1.04
CA ARG A 67 -9.61 -16.27 2.12
C ARG A 67 -11.11 -16.04 2.28
N TRP A 68 -11.53 -14.78 2.26
CA TRP A 68 -12.95 -14.44 2.32
C TRP A 68 -13.75 -15.07 1.18
N LYS A 69 -13.29 -14.92 -0.08
CA LYS A 69 -14.00 -15.49 -1.24
C LYS A 69 -13.96 -17.01 -1.26
N ARG A 70 -12.86 -17.64 -0.82
CA ARG A 70 -12.78 -19.10 -0.64
C ARG A 70 -13.83 -19.58 0.35
N MET A 71 -13.92 -18.94 1.51
CA MET A 71 -14.94 -19.24 2.52
C MET A 71 -16.37 -18.90 2.07
N SER A 72 -16.54 -18.00 1.11
CA SER A 72 -17.81 -17.64 0.49
C SER A 72 -18.23 -18.56 -0.66
N GLY A 73 -17.51 -19.68 -0.86
CA GLY A 73 -17.86 -20.71 -1.82
C GLY A 73 -17.35 -20.51 -3.25
N TYR A 74 -16.50 -19.49 -3.49
CA TYR A 74 -15.86 -19.31 -4.78
C TYR A 74 -14.69 -20.31 -5.00
N CYS A 75 -14.40 -20.61 -6.27
CA CYS A 75 -13.13 -21.20 -6.66
C CYS A 75 -12.08 -20.08 -6.67
N ALA A 76 -11.43 -19.87 -5.53
CA ALA A 76 -10.56 -18.73 -5.31
C ALA A 76 -9.10 -19.07 -5.65
N LEU A 77 -8.60 -18.49 -6.75
CA LEU A 77 -7.21 -18.61 -7.18
C LEU A 77 -6.40 -17.37 -6.79
N TRP A 78 -5.38 -17.55 -5.98
CA TRP A 78 -4.33 -16.56 -5.81
C TRP A 78 -3.04 -17.07 -6.43
N LEU A 79 -2.72 -16.55 -7.62
CA LEU A 79 -1.59 -17.02 -8.43
C LEU A 79 -0.30 -16.29 -8.03
N PRO A 80 0.70 -17.00 -7.45
CA PRO A 80 1.97 -16.41 -7.04
C PRO A 80 3.00 -16.37 -8.16
N GLY A 81 4.00 -15.49 -8.01
CA GLY A 81 5.16 -15.48 -8.87
C GLY A 81 6.16 -14.40 -8.49
N VAL A 82 7.25 -14.31 -9.27
CA VAL A 82 8.31 -13.31 -9.10
C VAL A 82 8.68 -12.69 -10.45
N ASP A 83 9.14 -11.44 -10.42
CA ASP A 83 9.57 -10.71 -11.62
C ASP A 83 11.09 -10.73 -11.75
N HIS A 84 11.58 -10.90 -12.97
CA HIS A 84 13.01 -10.87 -13.29
C HIS A 84 13.64 -9.48 -13.13
N ALA A 85 12.84 -8.40 -13.23
CA ALA A 85 13.24 -7.02 -12.97
C ALA A 85 14.55 -6.61 -13.67
N GLY A 86 14.57 -6.63 -15.00
CA GLY A 86 15.74 -6.51 -15.87
C GLY A 86 16.84 -5.56 -15.39
N ILE A 87 16.62 -4.23 -15.45
CA ILE A 87 17.61 -3.22 -15.03
C ILE A 87 17.97 -3.39 -13.56
N ALA A 88 16.96 -3.55 -12.70
CA ALA A 88 17.17 -3.53 -11.26
C ALA A 88 18.00 -4.74 -10.78
N THR A 89 17.68 -5.94 -11.25
CA THR A 89 18.43 -7.16 -10.91
C THR A 89 19.84 -7.14 -11.48
N GLN A 90 19.99 -6.74 -12.76
CA GLN A 90 21.32 -6.63 -13.37
C GLN A 90 22.19 -5.64 -12.59
N THR A 91 21.68 -4.46 -12.24
CA THR A 91 22.41 -3.45 -11.47
C THR A 91 22.86 -3.98 -10.11
N LYS A 92 22.05 -4.81 -9.43
CA LYS A 92 22.42 -5.44 -8.15
C LYS A 92 23.58 -6.43 -8.32
N VAL A 93 23.48 -7.32 -9.31
CA VAL A 93 24.55 -8.30 -9.60
C VAL A 93 25.86 -7.60 -10.03
N GLU A 94 25.77 -6.54 -10.84
CA GLU A 94 26.93 -5.73 -11.20
C GLU A 94 27.56 -5.02 -9.99
N ALA A 95 26.75 -4.61 -9.00
CA ALA A 95 27.26 -4.04 -7.77
C ALA A 95 28.02 -5.07 -6.92
N GLU A 96 27.59 -6.32 -6.90
CA GLU A 96 28.34 -7.41 -6.24
C GLU A 96 29.65 -7.71 -6.98
N LEU A 97 29.62 -7.80 -8.31
CA LEU A 97 30.83 -7.99 -9.11
C LEU A 97 31.86 -6.89 -8.88
N ARG A 98 31.43 -5.62 -8.75
CA ARG A 98 32.33 -4.50 -8.44
C ARG A 98 33.04 -4.66 -7.10
N LYS A 99 32.42 -5.30 -6.10
CA LYS A 99 33.11 -5.63 -4.83
C LYS A 99 34.21 -6.66 -5.03
N GLU A 100 34.04 -7.55 -6.03
CA GLU A 100 35.05 -8.53 -6.44
C GLU A 100 36.11 -7.92 -7.37
N GLY A 101 36.00 -6.64 -7.75
CA GLY A 101 36.91 -5.94 -8.71
C GLY A 101 36.64 -6.31 -10.18
N LEU A 102 35.46 -6.86 -10.47
CA LEU A 102 35.08 -7.34 -11.80
C LEU A 102 33.91 -6.51 -12.38
N THR A 103 33.84 -6.52 -13.72
CA THR A 103 32.70 -6.02 -14.49
C THR A 103 32.02 -7.17 -15.25
N ARG A 104 30.79 -6.97 -15.75
CA ARG A 104 30.13 -7.95 -16.61
C ARG A 104 30.95 -8.25 -17.90
N PHE A 105 31.71 -7.27 -18.39
CA PHE A 105 32.49 -7.43 -19.60
C PHE A 105 33.71 -8.34 -19.38
N ASP A 106 34.29 -8.36 -18.17
CA ASP A 106 35.37 -9.27 -17.81
C ASP A 106 34.89 -10.73 -17.76
N LEU A 107 33.64 -10.97 -17.37
CA LEU A 107 33.06 -12.31 -17.34
C LEU A 107 32.57 -12.80 -18.71
N GLY A 108 32.10 -11.88 -19.57
CA GLY A 108 31.33 -12.21 -20.75
C GLY A 108 29.87 -12.57 -20.45
N ARG A 109 29.03 -12.56 -21.51
CA ARG A 109 27.56 -12.65 -21.37
C ARG A 109 27.10 -13.93 -20.67
N GLU A 110 27.61 -15.07 -21.05
CA GLU A 110 27.17 -16.38 -20.52
C GLU A 110 27.44 -16.47 -19.01
N LYS A 111 28.68 -16.27 -18.58
CA LYS A 111 29.03 -16.37 -17.15
C LYS A 111 28.36 -15.30 -16.30
N PHE A 112 28.12 -14.13 -16.88
CA PHE A 112 27.35 -13.09 -16.19
C PHE A 112 25.90 -13.53 -15.99
N LEU A 113 25.25 -14.12 -17.00
CA LEU A 113 23.89 -14.62 -16.88
C LEU A 113 23.80 -15.76 -15.87
N ASP A 114 24.79 -16.66 -15.78
CA ASP A 114 24.85 -17.71 -14.75
C ASP A 114 24.78 -17.07 -13.34
N ARG A 115 25.57 -16.01 -13.11
CA ARG A 115 25.55 -15.27 -11.83
C ARG A 115 24.19 -14.63 -11.53
N VAL A 116 23.49 -14.13 -12.57
CA VAL A 116 22.14 -13.57 -12.40
C VAL A 116 21.12 -14.64 -12.11
N TRP A 117 21.24 -15.81 -12.72
CA TRP A 117 20.37 -16.96 -12.42
C TRP A 117 20.56 -17.46 -10.98
N ASP A 118 21.81 -17.56 -10.50
CA ASP A 118 22.10 -17.89 -9.10
C ASP A 118 21.48 -16.86 -8.12
N TRP A 119 21.62 -15.56 -8.47
CA TRP A 119 20.99 -14.48 -7.72
C TRP A 119 19.46 -14.63 -7.69
N LYS A 120 18.83 -14.86 -8.84
CA LYS A 120 17.37 -15.09 -8.96
C LYS A 120 16.93 -16.27 -8.11
N GLN A 121 17.67 -17.38 -8.14
CA GLN A 121 17.31 -18.55 -7.34
C GLN A 121 17.34 -18.21 -5.85
N HIS A 122 18.42 -17.61 -5.37
CA HIS A 122 18.57 -17.25 -3.97
C HIS A 122 17.49 -16.29 -3.45
N TYR A 123 17.23 -15.21 -4.18
CA TYR A 123 16.26 -14.21 -3.73
C TYR A 123 14.82 -14.61 -4.06
N GLY A 124 14.58 -15.33 -5.12
CA GLY A 124 13.26 -15.87 -5.44
C GLY A 124 12.76 -16.83 -4.37
N ASP A 125 13.61 -17.78 -3.95
CA ASP A 125 13.30 -18.70 -2.86
C ASP A 125 13.07 -17.95 -1.54
N ARG A 126 13.91 -16.95 -1.25
CA ARG A 126 13.77 -16.12 -0.05
C ARG A 126 12.45 -15.36 -0.02
N ILE A 127 12.00 -14.82 -1.15
CA ILE A 127 10.70 -14.13 -1.29
C ILE A 127 9.57 -15.10 -0.98
N VAL A 128 9.59 -16.29 -1.57
CA VAL A 128 8.57 -17.32 -1.34
C VAL A 128 8.49 -17.72 0.14
N GLU A 129 9.63 -17.91 0.79
CA GLU A 129 9.65 -18.21 2.23
C GLU A 129 9.12 -17.06 3.09
N GLN A 130 9.38 -15.80 2.70
CA GLN A 130 8.81 -14.65 3.41
C GLN A 130 7.29 -14.56 3.25
N LEU A 131 6.75 -14.84 2.05
CA LEU A 131 5.31 -14.91 1.80
C LEU A 131 4.65 -16.02 2.62
N LYS A 132 5.26 -17.20 2.67
CA LYS A 132 4.79 -18.31 3.52
C LYS A 132 4.80 -17.95 5.00
N THR A 133 5.84 -17.27 5.46
CA THR A 133 5.96 -16.81 6.85
C THR A 133 4.89 -15.77 7.19
N LEU A 134 4.51 -14.91 6.24
CA LEU A 134 3.40 -13.97 6.39
C LEU A 134 2.03 -14.67 6.44
N GLY A 135 1.95 -15.92 6.00
CA GLY A 135 0.71 -16.69 5.97
C GLY A 135 -0.05 -16.59 4.65
N SER A 136 0.59 -16.19 3.58
CA SER A 136 -0.04 -16.04 2.25
C SER A 136 -0.57 -17.36 1.74
N SER A 137 -1.87 -17.41 1.38
CA SER A 137 -2.56 -18.62 0.92
C SER A 137 -2.54 -18.76 -0.61
N CYS A 138 -1.37 -18.53 -1.20
CA CYS A 138 -1.13 -18.66 -2.64
C CYS A 138 -1.24 -20.11 -3.10
N ASP A 139 -1.68 -20.31 -4.34
CA ASP A 139 -1.61 -21.59 -5.04
C ASP A 139 -0.18 -21.86 -5.52
N TRP A 140 0.64 -22.44 -4.64
CA TRP A 140 2.07 -22.68 -4.92
C TRP A 140 2.34 -23.65 -6.07
N GLU A 141 1.39 -24.47 -6.44
CA GLU A 141 1.50 -25.37 -7.60
C GLU A 141 1.49 -24.61 -8.93
N ARG A 142 0.86 -23.42 -8.93
CA ARG A 142 0.81 -22.49 -10.07
C ARG A 142 1.83 -21.36 -9.99
N GLN A 143 2.88 -21.51 -9.16
CA GLN A 143 3.93 -20.48 -9.06
C GLN A 143 4.59 -20.21 -10.41
N ARG A 144 4.76 -18.93 -10.76
CA ARG A 144 5.30 -18.49 -12.05
C ARG A 144 6.52 -17.59 -11.88
N PHE A 145 7.29 -17.48 -12.94
CA PHE A 145 8.37 -16.52 -13.09
C PHE A 145 8.26 -15.83 -14.44
N THR A 146 8.41 -14.51 -14.49
CA THR A 146 8.23 -13.75 -15.75
C THR A 146 9.13 -14.18 -16.90
N MET A 147 10.22 -14.91 -16.64
CA MET A 147 11.09 -15.51 -17.66
C MET A 147 11.01 -17.05 -17.72
N ASP A 148 10.00 -17.68 -17.15
CA ASP A 148 9.78 -19.11 -17.38
C ASP A 148 9.39 -19.38 -18.84
N GLU A 149 9.42 -20.62 -19.23
CA GLU A 149 9.21 -21.03 -20.63
C GLU A 149 7.87 -20.55 -21.20
N GLN A 150 6.79 -20.67 -20.41
CA GLN A 150 5.45 -20.25 -20.84
C GLN A 150 5.34 -18.73 -20.93
N CYS A 151 5.84 -17.99 -19.96
CA CYS A 151 5.86 -16.53 -20.01
C CYS A 151 6.78 -16.01 -21.14
N ALA A 152 7.92 -16.69 -21.40
CA ALA A 152 8.80 -16.34 -22.51
C ALA A 152 8.10 -16.59 -23.88
N LYS A 153 7.33 -17.68 -24.02
CA LYS A 153 6.49 -17.93 -25.20
C LYS A 153 5.45 -16.83 -25.40
N ALA A 154 4.80 -16.40 -24.32
CA ALA A 154 3.84 -15.31 -24.35
C ALA A 154 4.47 -13.99 -24.81
N VAL A 155 5.65 -13.66 -24.29
CA VAL A 155 6.40 -12.45 -24.68
C VAL A 155 6.75 -12.46 -26.18
N ARG A 156 7.21 -13.57 -26.70
CA ARG A 156 7.52 -13.72 -28.14
C ARG A 156 6.27 -13.56 -28.99
N GLU A 157 5.16 -14.19 -28.62
CA GLU A 157 3.87 -14.06 -29.32
C GLU A 157 3.39 -12.61 -29.32
N ALA A 158 3.42 -11.93 -28.17
CA ALA A 158 3.00 -10.53 -28.06
C ALA A 158 3.86 -9.62 -28.95
N PHE A 159 5.19 -9.78 -28.93
CA PHE A 159 6.09 -9.01 -29.78
C PHE A 159 5.79 -9.23 -31.27
N CYS A 160 5.75 -10.48 -31.72
CA CYS A 160 5.51 -10.80 -33.13
C CYS A 160 4.14 -10.33 -33.61
N SER A 161 3.09 -10.56 -32.82
CA SER A 161 1.74 -10.11 -33.14
C SER A 161 1.63 -8.59 -33.29
N LEU A 162 2.24 -7.82 -32.38
CA LEU A 162 2.27 -6.34 -32.46
C LEU A 162 3.14 -5.86 -33.63
N TYR A 163 4.23 -6.54 -33.94
CA TYR A 163 5.06 -6.24 -35.08
C TYR A 163 4.32 -6.46 -36.42
N GLU A 164 3.66 -7.60 -36.58
CA GLU A 164 2.83 -7.93 -37.75
C GLU A 164 1.72 -6.92 -37.99
N LYS A 165 1.16 -6.33 -36.94
CA LYS A 165 0.17 -5.23 -37.01
C LYS A 165 0.80 -3.86 -37.28
N GLY A 166 2.10 -3.75 -37.32
CA GLY A 166 2.84 -2.50 -37.50
C GLY A 166 2.77 -1.58 -36.26
N TYR A 167 2.44 -2.14 -35.10
CA TYR A 167 2.46 -1.41 -33.82
C TYR A 167 3.85 -1.40 -33.18
N ILE A 168 4.67 -2.44 -33.40
CA ILE A 168 6.09 -2.41 -33.06
C ILE A 168 6.89 -1.97 -34.29
N TYR A 169 7.81 -1.03 -34.09
CA TYR A 169 8.72 -0.55 -35.12
C TYR A 169 10.08 -0.25 -34.54
N ARG A 170 11.12 -0.25 -35.41
CA ARG A 170 12.44 0.26 -35.08
C ARG A 170 12.63 1.62 -35.70
N GLY A 171 13.12 2.58 -34.95
CA GLY A 171 13.32 3.93 -35.47
C GLY A 171 14.21 4.78 -34.57
N LYS A 172 14.73 5.86 -35.16
CA LYS A 172 15.53 6.84 -34.44
C LYS A 172 14.61 7.86 -33.77
N ARG A 173 14.72 7.96 -32.45
CA ARG A 173 13.97 8.91 -31.61
C ARG A 173 14.87 9.40 -30.49
N ILE A 174 14.48 10.53 -29.88
CA ILE A 174 15.04 10.93 -28.61
C ILE A 174 14.56 9.95 -27.53
N ILE A 175 15.49 9.44 -26.77
CA ILE A 175 15.25 8.59 -25.62
C ILE A 175 15.93 9.15 -24.38
N ASN A 176 15.45 8.77 -23.20
CA ASN A 176 16.15 8.99 -21.96
C ASN A 176 17.24 7.93 -21.81
N TRP A 177 18.50 8.33 -21.88
CA TRP A 177 19.64 7.43 -21.77
C TRP A 177 20.32 7.58 -20.40
N CYS A 178 20.56 6.47 -19.71
CA CYS A 178 21.34 6.47 -18.48
C CYS A 178 22.81 6.10 -18.78
N PRO A 179 23.78 7.04 -18.69
CA PRO A 179 25.18 6.75 -18.96
C PRO A 179 25.83 5.78 -17.98
N HIS A 180 25.31 5.73 -16.74
CA HIS A 180 25.78 4.80 -15.71
C HIS A 180 25.26 3.36 -15.93
N CYS A 181 23.97 3.19 -16.16
CA CYS A 181 23.36 1.89 -16.45
C CYS A 181 23.62 1.43 -17.90
N LYS A 182 24.04 2.34 -18.78
CA LYS A 182 24.29 2.14 -20.22
C LYS A 182 23.09 1.54 -20.95
N THR A 183 21.91 2.12 -20.70
CA THR A 183 20.66 1.67 -21.31
C THR A 183 19.65 2.79 -21.44
N ALA A 184 18.73 2.62 -22.38
CA ALA A 184 17.54 3.44 -22.53
C ALA A 184 16.59 3.25 -21.34
N LEU A 185 15.89 4.32 -20.99
CA LEU A 185 14.83 4.37 -19.97
C LEU A 185 13.53 4.83 -20.62
N SER A 186 12.41 4.38 -20.12
CA SER A 186 11.10 4.97 -20.42
C SER A 186 10.89 6.27 -19.65
N ASP A 187 9.95 7.12 -20.09
CA ASP A 187 9.67 8.41 -19.44
C ASP A 187 9.30 8.27 -17.96
N VAL A 188 8.59 7.21 -17.62
CA VAL A 188 8.18 6.92 -16.24
C VAL A 188 9.32 6.43 -15.33
N GLU A 189 10.47 6.04 -15.89
CA GLU A 189 11.69 5.63 -15.15
C GLU A 189 12.63 6.81 -14.85
N VAL A 190 12.24 8.04 -15.23
CA VAL A 190 12.99 9.26 -14.97
C VAL A 190 12.35 10.04 -13.84
N GLU A 191 13.12 10.33 -12.81
CA GLU A 191 12.73 11.18 -11.69
C GLU A 191 13.34 12.56 -11.85
N TYR A 192 12.56 13.61 -11.66
CA TYR A 192 13.04 14.98 -11.77
C TYR A 192 13.42 15.54 -10.41
N VAL A 193 14.65 16.04 -10.32
CA VAL A 193 15.20 16.62 -9.10
C VAL A 193 15.60 18.06 -9.36
N GLU A 194 15.18 18.97 -8.49
CA GLU A 194 15.63 20.37 -8.53
C GLU A 194 17.13 20.46 -8.23
N LYS A 195 17.87 21.10 -9.13
CA LYS A 195 19.30 21.37 -8.98
C LYS A 195 19.61 22.83 -9.21
N ASN A 196 20.54 23.34 -8.43
CA ASN A 196 21.14 24.64 -8.72
C ASN A 196 22.02 24.54 -9.95
N GLY A 197 21.82 25.45 -10.88
CA GLY A 197 22.57 25.55 -12.13
C GLY A 197 22.72 27.00 -12.57
N PHE A 198 23.01 27.18 -13.82
CA PHE A 198 23.20 28.50 -14.42
C PHE A 198 22.56 28.54 -15.80
N PHE A 199 22.12 29.70 -16.22
CA PHE A 199 21.96 30.05 -17.63
C PHE A 199 23.23 30.69 -18.13
N TRP A 200 23.81 30.11 -19.18
CA TRP A 200 24.93 30.67 -19.92
C TRP A 200 24.38 31.36 -21.14
N HIS A 201 24.60 32.67 -21.22
CA HIS A 201 24.25 33.54 -22.35
C HIS A 201 25.39 33.55 -23.33
N ILE A 202 25.15 33.07 -24.55
CA ILE A 202 26.19 32.87 -25.57
C ILE A 202 25.82 33.63 -26.82
N ARG A 203 26.77 34.34 -27.37
CA ARG A 203 26.63 35.12 -28.61
C ARG A 203 26.95 34.26 -29.81
N TYR A 204 26.00 34.15 -30.76
CA TYR A 204 26.18 33.47 -32.05
C TYR A 204 26.24 34.53 -33.13
N PRO A 205 27.44 34.78 -33.81
CA PRO A 205 27.56 35.79 -34.81
C PRO A 205 26.89 35.38 -36.11
N LEU A 206 26.29 36.36 -36.82
CA LEU A 206 25.78 36.17 -38.18
C LEU A 206 26.97 35.94 -39.12
N THR A 207 26.83 35.01 -40.07
CA THR A 207 27.86 34.63 -41.00
C THR A 207 28.28 35.81 -41.90
N ASP A 208 27.35 36.73 -42.21
CA ASP A 208 27.59 37.92 -42.97
C ASP A 208 28.31 39.06 -42.21
N GLY A 209 28.56 38.86 -40.91
CA GLY A 209 29.19 39.85 -40.07
C GLY A 209 28.29 41.03 -39.66
N SER A 210 27.00 41.03 -40.00
CA SER A 210 26.11 42.14 -39.73
C SER A 210 25.57 42.25 -38.31
N GLY A 211 25.87 41.26 -37.46
CA GLY A 211 25.47 41.24 -36.04
C GLY A 211 25.56 39.87 -35.42
N SER A 212 24.75 39.64 -34.39
CA SER A 212 24.70 38.35 -33.66
C SER A 212 23.34 38.14 -33.02
N VAL A 213 23.00 36.91 -32.70
CA VAL A 213 21.90 36.56 -31.80
C VAL A 213 22.46 36.03 -30.47
N GLU A 214 21.72 36.21 -29.40
CA GLU A 214 22.08 35.70 -28.10
C GLU A 214 21.19 34.53 -27.72
N VAL A 215 21.76 33.42 -27.32
CA VAL A 215 21.04 32.24 -26.82
C VAL A 215 21.36 32.01 -25.34
N ALA A 216 20.40 31.59 -24.57
CA ALA A 216 20.61 31.21 -23.18
C ALA A 216 20.37 29.70 -22.99
N THR A 217 21.29 29.01 -22.33
CA THR A 217 21.21 27.56 -22.14
C THR A 217 21.68 27.13 -20.76
N THR A 218 21.08 26.11 -20.20
CA THR A 218 21.57 25.42 -18.99
C THR A 218 22.57 24.31 -19.30
N ARG A 219 22.80 24.01 -20.58
CA ARG A 219 23.67 22.94 -21.07
C ARG A 219 24.61 23.42 -22.19
N PRO A 220 25.58 24.27 -21.85
CA PRO A 220 26.46 24.85 -22.88
C PRO A 220 27.29 23.82 -23.65
N GLU A 221 27.58 22.65 -23.05
CA GLU A 221 28.28 21.57 -23.75
C GLU A 221 27.53 21.06 -24.97
N THR A 222 26.19 21.09 -24.96
CA THR A 222 25.38 20.55 -26.06
C THR A 222 25.41 21.46 -27.30
N MET A 223 25.89 22.69 -27.18
CA MET A 223 26.04 23.60 -28.34
C MET A 223 26.85 22.98 -29.48
N LEU A 224 27.77 22.09 -29.19
CA LEU A 224 28.57 21.41 -30.20
C LEU A 224 27.71 20.68 -31.24
N GLY A 225 26.52 20.23 -30.82
CA GLY A 225 25.54 19.54 -31.66
C GLY A 225 24.42 20.44 -32.23
N ASP A 226 24.52 21.77 -32.11
CA ASP A 226 23.49 22.68 -32.62
C ASP A 226 23.41 22.61 -34.13
N ALA A 227 22.16 22.55 -34.62
CA ALA A 227 21.80 22.46 -36.03
C ALA A 227 21.09 23.72 -36.55
N ALA A 228 20.53 24.52 -35.65
CA ALA A 228 19.85 25.78 -35.96
C ALA A 228 19.72 26.64 -34.70
N VAL A 229 19.28 27.91 -34.88
CA VAL A 229 18.65 28.72 -33.84
C VAL A 229 17.20 28.99 -34.26
N ALA A 230 16.25 28.70 -33.41
CA ALA A 230 14.84 29.00 -33.62
C ALA A 230 14.49 30.36 -33.02
N VAL A 231 13.64 31.10 -33.72
CA VAL A 231 13.02 32.36 -33.29
C VAL A 231 11.53 32.30 -33.61
N ASN A 232 10.72 33.01 -32.83
CA ASN A 232 9.30 33.08 -33.14
C ASN A 232 9.07 33.92 -34.41
N PRO A 233 8.29 33.43 -35.39
CA PRO A 233 7.98 34.18 -36.63
C PRO A 233 7.34 35.55 -36.41
N GLU A 234 6.62 35.71 -35.29
CA GLU A 234 5.94 36.94 -34.92
C GLU A 234 6.82 37.90 -34.10
N ASP A 235 8.03 37.46 -33.67
CA ASP A 235 8.93 38.28 -32.84
C ASP A 235 9.55 39.40 -33.69
N PRO A 236 9.22 40.69 -33.43
CA PRO A 236 9.72 41.81 -34.21
C PRO A 236 11.25 42.01 -34.12
N ARG A 237 11.87 41.42 -33.08
CA ARG A 237 13.33 41.50 -32.90
C ARG A 237 14.11 40.63 -33.90
N TYR A 238 13.53 39.49 -34.31
CA TYR A 238 14.24 38.47 -35.05
C TYR A 238 13.58 38.01 -36.34
N LYS A 239 12.30 38.36 -36.63
CA LYS A 239 11.60 37.92 -37.82
C LYS A 239 12.33 38.19 -39.13
N ASP A 240 13.06 39.32 -39.22
CA ASP A 240 13.84 39.68 -40.39
C ASP A 240 15.20 38.95 -40.51
N MET A 241 15.54 38.14 -39.51
CA MET A 241 16.71 37.29 -39.47
C MET A 241 16.41 35.85 -39.91
N ILE A 242 15.15 35.45 -40.00
CA ILE A 242 14.77 34.13 -40.45
C ILE A 242 15.33 33.86 -41.85
N GLY A 243 15.99 32.70 -42.02
CA GLY A 243 16.64 32.31 -43.25
C GLY A 243 18.10 32.78 -43.38
N LYS A 244 18.58 33.67 -42.47
CA LYS A 244 20.01 33.95 -42.36
C LYS A 244 20.76 32.82 -41.69
N THR A 245 22.07 32.84 -41.80
CA THR A 245 22.95 31.85 -41.20
C THR A 245 23.81 32.48 -40.07
N LEU A 246 24.13 31.64 -39.11
CA LEU A 246 24.98 31.93 -37.95
C LEU A 246 26.25 31.06 -38.05
N THR A 247 27.36 31.57 -37.57
CA THR A 247 28.55 30.77 -37.32
C THR A 247 28.54 30.24 -35.91
N LEU A 248 28.45 28.95 -35.75
CA LEU A 248 28.43 28.29 -34.42
C LEU A 248 29.77 28.53 -33.73
N PRO A 249 29.80 29.19 -32.56
CA PRO A 249 31.03 29.43 -31.81
C PRO A 249 31.82 28.13 -31.54
N LEU A 250 33.12 28.23 -31.47
CA LEU A 250 34.08 27.14 -31.21
C LEU A 250 34.13 26.01 -32.27
N VAL A 251 33.05 25.83 -33.03
CA VAL A 251 32.90 24.77 -34.07
C VAL A 251 33.12 25.30 -35.48
N GLY A 252 32.71 26.55 -35.73
CA GLY A 252 32.81 27.18 -37.04
C GLY A 252 31.78 26.70 -38.09
N ARG A 253 30.84 25.86 -37.69
CA ARG A 253 29.76 25.38 -38.56
C ARG A 253 28.74 26.49 -38.83
N GLU A 254 28.29 26.59 -40.09
CA GLU A 254 27.13 27.44 -40.44
C GLU A 254 25.84 26.72 -40.08
N ILE A 255 24.97 27.43 -39.36
CA ILE A 255 23.64 26.94 -38.94
C ILE A 255 22.58 27.99 -39.29
N PRO A 256 21.36 27.59 -39.75
CA PRO A 256 20.29 28.55 -40.13
C PRO A 256 19.60 29.12 -38.89
N ILE A 257 18.99 30.30 -39.08
CA ILE A 257 17.92 30.81 -38.22
C ILE A 257 16.58 30.34 -38.80
N VAL A 258 15.81 29.56 -38.03
CA VAL A 258 14.51 29.05 -38.42
C VAL A 258 13.38 29.75 -37.67
N GLY A 259 12.25 29.96 -38.33
CA GLY A 259 11.03 30.48 -37.69
C GLY A 259 10.20 29.33 -37.15
N ASP A 260 10.06 29.23 -35.83
CA ASP A 260 9.29 28.17 -35.15
C ASP A 260 8.59 28.72 -33.89
N GLU A 261 7.31 28.39 -33.71
CA GLU A 261 6.53 28.78 -32.52
C GLU A 261 7.06 28.18 -31.21
N HIS A 262 7.94 27.20 -31.29
CA HIS A 262 8.64 26.65 -30.13
C HIS A 262 9.46 27.72 -29.38
N ALA A 263 9.97 28.73 -30.07
CA ALA A 263 10.65 29.86 -29.44
C ALA A 263 9.62 30.82 -28.81
N ASP A 264 9.61 30.88 -27.48
CA ASP A 264 8.76 31.78 -26.73
C ASP A 264 9.38 33.19 -26.72
N MET A 265 8.61 34.18 -27.20
CA MET A 265 9.04 35.57 -27.27
C MET A 265 9.32 36.23 -25.91
N GLU A 266 8.65 35.75 -24.86
CA GLU A 266 8.71 36.28 -23.49
C GLU A 266 9.71 35.54 -22.61
N PHE A 267 10.24 34.39 -23.08
CA PHE A 267 11.16 33.59 -22.31
C PHE A 267 12.61 33.80 -22.73
N GLY A 268 13.48 34.13 -21.77
CA GLY A 268 14.91 34.30 -21.97
C GLY A 268 15.23 35.37 -23.00
N THR A 269 16.05 35.02 -24.02
CA THR A 269 16.44 35.94 -25.10
C THR A 269 15.41 35.99 -26.26
N GLY A 270 14.43 35.07 -26.29
CA GLY A 270 13.52 34.84 -27.43
C GLY A 270 14.18 34.04 -28.58
N CYS A 271 15.45 33.68 -28.45
CA CYS A 271 16.19 32.79 -29.33
C CYS A 271 16.49 31.47 -28.66
N VAL A 272 16.16 30.33 -29.28
CA VAL A 272 16.39 28.97 -28.75
C VAL A 272 17.38 28.26 -29.66
N LYS A 273 18.51 27.77 -29.11
CA LYS A 273 19.38 26.87 -29.83
C LYS A 273 18.74 25.54 -30.05
N ILE A 274 18.85 24.97 -31.21
CA ILE A 274 18.23 23.70 -31.58
C ILE A 274 19.26 22.61 -31.71
N THR A 275 19.22 21.67 -30.79
CA THR A 275 20.17 20.52 -30.71
C THR A 275 19.36 19.20 -30.85
N PRO A 276 19.00 18.79 -32.06
CA PRO A 276 18.03 17.72 -32.30
C PRO A 276 18.37 16.37 -31.66
N CYS A 277 19.67 16.08 -31.41
CA CYS A 277 20.09 14.82 -30.81
C CYS A 277 20.07 14.78 -29.28
N HIS A 278 19.83 15.91 -28.59
CA HIS A 278 20.04 16.02 -27.15
C HIS A 278 18.93 16.79 -26.40
N ASP A 279 17.82 17.08 -27.06
CA ASP A 279 16.62 17.62 -26.46
C ASP A 279 15.37 17.11 -27.19
N PRO A 280 14.31 16.66 -26.50
CA PRO A 280 13.10 16.14 -27.13
C PRO A 280 12.33 17.19 -27.96
N ASN A 281 12.29 18.44 -27.50
CA ASN A 281 11.59 19.51 -28.22
C ASN A 281 12.38 19.95 -29.45
N ASP A 282 13.70 20.05 -29.31
CA ASP A 282 14.60 20.37 -30.41
C ASP A 282 14.57 19.28 -31.50
N PHE A 283 14.37 18.01 -31.09
CA PHE A 283 14.19 16.91 -32.05
C PHE A 283 12.96 17.12 -32.94
N GLU A 284 11.83 17.52 -32.34
CA GLU A 284 10.59 17.80 -33.09
C GLU A 284 10.76 19.02 -34.01
N VAL A 285 11.43 20.09 -33.55
CA VAL A 285 11.81 21.24 -34.41
C VAL A 285 12.71 20.76 -35.54
N GLY A 286 13.68 19.91 -35.24
CA GLY A 286 14.57 19.33 -36.24
C GLY A 286 13.83 18.55 -37.33
N LEU A 287 12.79 17.78 -36.97
CA LEU A 287 11.95 17.05 -37.92
C LEU A 287 11.12 18.01 -38.80
N ARG A 288 10.53 19.08 -38.21
CA ARG A 288 9.70 20.06 -38.96
C ARG A 288 10.51 20.85 -39.97
N HIS A 289 11.77 21.12 -39.69
CA HIS A 289 12.67 21.93 -40.50
C HIS A 289 13.72 21.11 -41.28
N ASP A 290 13.64 19.75 -41.24
CA ASP A 290 14.59 18.85 -41.89
C ASP A 290 16.05 19.18 -41.51
N LEU A 291 16.30 19.43 -40.22
CA LEU A 291 17.63 19.78 -39.70
C LEU A 291 18.55 18.57 -39.55
N PRO A 292 19.87 18.76 -39.80
CA PRO A 292 20.82 17.69 -39.58
C PRO A 292 20.93 17.30 -38.11
N GLN A 293 21.20 16.02 -37.86
CA GLN A 293 21.29 15.43 -36.53
C GLN A 293 22.73 15.22 -36.12
N TYR A 294 23.30 16.09 -35.28
CA TYR A 294 24.67 16.00 -34.79
C TYR A 294 24.69 15.37 -33.41
N LEU A 295 25.15 14.13 -33.33
CA LEU A 295 25.36 13.46 -32.06
C LEU A 295 26.68 13.91 -31.44
N MET A 296 26.63 14.51 -30.25
CA MET A 296 27.82 15.03 -29.58
C MET A 296 28.13 14.37 -28.23
N LEU A 297 27.29 13.46 -27.77
CA LEU A 297 27.54 12.60 -26.60
C LEU A 297 27.45 11.14 -26.99
N ASP A 298 28.36 10.34 -26.48
CA ASP A 298 28.31 8.88 -26.60
C ASP A 298 27.46 8.23 -25.46
N GLY A 299 27.37 6.90 -25.48
CA GLY A 299 26.65 6.14 -24.45
C GLY A 299 27.27 6.19 -23.05
N ASP A 300 28.50 6.67 -22.90
CA ASP A 300 29.14 6.88 -21.61
C ASP A 300 28.97 8.33 -21.09
N GLY A 301 28.24 9.17 -21.83
CA GLY A 301 28.05 10.59 -21.53
C GLY A 301 29.30 11.42 -21.76
N LYS A 302 30.15 10.97 -22.66
CA LYS A 302 31.37 11.66 -23.06
C LYS A 302 31.20 12.36 -24.40
N ILE A 303 31.91 13.47 -24.58
CA ILE A 303 31.93 14.19 -25.86
C ILE A 303 32.43 13.27 -26.97
N THR A 304 31.77 13.31 -28.13
CA THR A 304 32.11 12.59 -29.34
C THR A 304 31.72 13.39 -30.58
N GLY A 305 32.28 13.06 -31.72
CA GLY A 305 31.93 13.72 -33.01
C GLY A 305 33.06 14.48 -33.69
N GLY A 306 34.32 14.31 -33.26
CA GLY A 306 35.50 14.96 -33.82
C GLY A 306 35.78 16.35 -33.25
N TYR A 307 35.32 16.62 -32.07
CA TYR A 307 35.56 17.89 -31.36
C TYR A 307 36.82 17.84 -30.53
N LYS A 308 37.35 19.04 -30.20
CA LYS A 308 38.55 19.23 -29.36
C LYS A 308 38.42 18.52 -27.99
N TRP A 309 37.21 18.32 -27.46
CA TRP A 309 36.95 17.73 -26.16
C TRP A 309 36.50 16.25 -26.23
N ASP A 310 36.66 15.59 -27.37
CA ASP A 310 36.27 14.18 -27.53
C ASP A 310 36.89 13.30 -26.43
N GLY A 311 36.07 12.43 -25.86
CA GLY A 311 36.42 11.56 -24.75
C GLY A 311 36.33 12.16 -23.34
N MET A 312 36.11 13.49 -23.21
CA MET A 312 35.89 14.14 -21.91
C MET A 312 34.49 13.87 -21.39
N ASP A 313 34.35 13.70 -20.07
CA ASP A 313 33.03 13.69 -19.41
C ASP A 313 32.28 15.00 -19.68
N ARG A 314 30.98 14.93 -19.88
CA ARG A 314 30.13 16.05 -20.24
C ARG A 314 30.21 17.23 -19.28
N TYR A 315 30.39 17.01 -17.98
CA TYR A 315 30.48 18.08 -16.98
C TYR A 315 31.87 18.75 -16.96
N GLU A 316 32.89 17.96 -17.23
CA GLU A 316 34.24 18.52 -17.38
C GLU A 316 34.39 19.30 -18.70
N ALA A 317 33.81 18.72 -19.76
CA ALA A 317 33.74 19.41 -21.05
C ALA A 317 32.96 20.72 -20.97
N ARG A 318 31.83 20.74 -20.22
CA ARG A 318 31.06 21.97 -19.95
C ARG A 318 31.94 23.07 -19.40
N LYS A 319 32.76 22.78 -18.40
CA LYS A 319 33.69 23.79 -17.80
C LYS A 319 34.71 24.29 -18.80
N ALA A 320 35.30 23.37 -19.57
CA ALA A 320 36.31 23.73 -20.56
C ALA A 320 35.69 24.54 -21.72
N ILE A 321 34.50 24.19 -22.18
CA ILE A 321 33.78 24.92 -23.24
C ILE A 321 33.40 26.32 -22.77
N VAL A 322 32.89 26.48 -21.56
CA VAL A 322 32.54 27.80 -21.00
C VAL A 322 33.75 28.68 -20.87
N GLN A 323 34.87 28.13 -20.40
CA GLN A 323 36.14 28.90 -20.33
C GLN A 323 36.57 29.36 -21.72
N GLU A 324 36.53 28.51 -22.73
CA GLU A 324 36.93 28.87 -24.07
C GLU A 324 35.98 29.90 -24.74
N LEU A 325 34.68 29.81 -24.45
CA LEU A 325 33.68 30.80 -24.86
C LEU A 325 33.98 32.18 -24.27
N GLU A 326 34.44 32.24 -23.01
CA GLU A 326 34.86 33.45 -22.34
C GLU A 326 36.11 34.03 -22.96
N GLU A 327 37.14 33.18 -23.17
CA GLU A 327 38.43 33.58 -23.77
C GLU A 327 38.26 34.12 -25.19
N GLN A 328 37.32 33.55 -25.96
CA GLN A 328 37.02 34.00 -27.33
C GLN A 328 35.97 35.13 -27.42
N GLY A 329 35.40 35.58 -26.28
CA GLY A 329 34.45 36.69 -26.20
C GLY A 329 33.04 36.34 -26.68
N TYR A 330 32.67 35.04 -26.74
CA TYR A 330 31.31 34.58 -27.06
C TYR A 330 30.43 34.49 -25.81
N LEU A 331 30.97 34.34 -24.61
CA LEU A 331 30.22 34.34 -23.38
C LEU A 331 29.76 35.75 -23.02
N VAL A 332 28.45 35.99 -22.90
CA VAL A 332 27.89 37.31 -22.59
C VAL A 332 27.67 37.48 -21.09
N SER A 333 27.02 36.52 -20.44
CA SER A 333 26.76 36.51 -18.98
C SER A 333 26.51 35.10 -18.48
N ILE A 334 26.58 34.96 -17.15
CA ILE A 334 26.22 33.73 -16.44
C ILE A 334 25.21 34.11 -15.34
N GLU A 335 24.03 33.56 -15.39
CA GLU A 335 22.96 33.83 -14.43
C GLU A 335 22.61 32.57 -13.63
N PRO A 336 22.56 32.62 -12.29
CA PRO A 336 22.17 31.47 -11.48
C PRO A 336 20.69 31.15 -11.71
N CYS A 337 20.37 29.85 -11.83
CA CYS A 337 19.00 29.36 -11.94
C CYS A 337 18.83 28.06 -11.18
N VAL A 338 17.56 27.75 -10.90
CA VAL A 338 17.16 26.43 -10.40
C VAL A 338 16.36 25.75 -11.51
N HIS A 339 16.74 24.54 -11.86
CA HIS A 339 16.06 23.78 -12.90
C HIS A 339 15.93 22.29 -12.55
N ASN A 340 14.95 21.64 -13.14
CA ASN A 340 14.71 20.21 -12.97
C ASN A 340 15.66 19.40 -13.86
N VAL A 341 16.39 18.47 -13.25
CA VAL A 341 17.27 17.52 -13.94
C VAL A 341 16.66 16.12 -13.83
N GLY A 342 16.50 15.45 -14.97
CA GLY A 342 16.06 14.06 -14.99
C GLY A 342 17.15 13.14 -14.42
N THR A 343 16.78 12.27 -13.51
CA THR A 343 17.64 11.26 -12.91
C THR A 343 17.08 9.87 -13.10
N CYS A 344 17.94 8.87 -13.22
CA CYS A 344 17.54 7.47 -13.34
C CYS A 344 16.95 6.96 -12.01
N SER A 345 15.73 6.45 -12.02
CA SER A 345 15.06 5.91 -10.82
C SER A 345 15.81 4.72 -10.16
N ARG A 346 16.81 4.13 -10.82
CA ARG A 346 17.56 2.96 -10.36
C ARG A 346 18.92 3.29 -9.77
N CYS A 347 19.68 4.17 -10.42
CA CYS A 347 21.03 4.53 -9.98
C CYS A 347 21.18 5.98 -9.54
N HIS A 348 20.14 6.80 -9.69
CA HIS A 348 20.05 8.22 -9.35
C HIS A 348 21.07 9.11 -10.06
N ASN A 349 21.73 8.60 -11.12
CA ASN A 349 22.57 9.41 -12.00
C ASN A 349 21.73 10.21 -12.98
N ASP A 350 22.29 11.34 -13.42
CA ASP A 350 21.65 12.22 -14.38
C ASP A 350 21.48 11.52 -15.73
N VAL A 351 20.27 11.63 -16.27
CA VAL A 351 19.87 11.06 -17.56
C VAL A 351 20.18 12.03 -18.69
N GLU A 352 20.62 11.50 -19.83
CA GLU A 352 20.85 12.27 -21.04
C GLU A 352 19.78 12.00 -22.09
N PRO A 353 19.07 13.03 -22.58
CA PRO A 353 18.31 12.91 -23.83
C PRO A 353 19.27 12.60 -24.97
N LEU A 354 19.05 11.49 -25.69
CA LEU A 354 19.94 11.01 -26.73
C LEU A 354 19.16 10.45 -27.91
N ALA A 355 19.44 10.93 -29.13
CA ALA A 355 18.90 10.34 -30.33
C ALA A 355 19.51 8.96 -30.58
N SER A 356 18.70 7.92 -30.62
CA SER A 356 19.14 6.54 -30.78
C SER A 356 18.12 5.70 -31.55
N ASP A 357 18.65 4.70 -32.30
CA ASP A 357 17.82 3.69 -32.92
C ASP A 357 17.35 2.66 -31.88
N GLN A 358 16.05 2.65 -31.62
CA GLN A 358 15.43 1.81 -30.60
C GLN A 358 14.18 1.13 -31.14
N TRP A 359 13.67 0.17 -30.37
CA TRP A 359 12.38 -0.48 -30.63
C TRP A 359 11.29 0.23 -29.83
N PHE A 360 10.17 0.52 -30.52
CA PHE A 360 9.05 1.25 -29.96
C PHE A 360 7.74 0.52 -30.19
N VAL A 361 6.79 0.71 -29.26
CA VAL A 361 5.37 0.39 -29.44
C VAL A 361 4.60 1.68 -29.71
N LYS A 362 3.83 1.73 -30.80
CA LYS A 362 2.85 2.80 -31.07
C LYS A 362 1.72 2.71 -30.05
N MET A 363 1.65 3.69 -29.16
CA MET A 363 0.70 3.63 -28.05
C MET A 363 -0.70 4.09 -28.40
N GLN A 364 -0.85 5.02 -29.34
CA GLN A 364 -2.14 5.61 -29.67
C GLN A 364 -3.25 4.59 -30.02
N PRO A 365 -3.02 3.57 -30.89
CA PRO A 365 -4.06 2.59 -31.18
C PRO A 365 -4.42 1.70 -29.98
N LEU A 366 -3.47 1.43 -29.09
CA LEU A 366 -3.66 0.62 -27.87
C LEU A 366 -4.37 1.43 -26.78
N ALA A 367 -4.06 2.72 -26.66
CA ALA A 367 -4.65 3.61 -25.68
C ALA A 367 -6.16 3.80 -25.85
N LYS A 368 -6.65 3.82 -27.08
CA LYS A 368 -8.06 4.06 -27.38
C LYS A 368 -8.99 3.09 -26.66
N GLU A 369 -8.73 1.79 -26.77
CA GLU A 369 -9.54 0.76 -26.12
C GLU A 369 -9.31 0.74 -24.59
N ALA A 370 -8.07 0.95 -24.14
CA ALA A 370 -7.72 1.03 -22.74
C ALA A 370 -8.39 2.21 -22.01
N ILE A 371 -8.61 3.33 -22.69
CA ILE A 371 -9.40 4.47 -22.17
C ILE A 371 -10.88 4.08 -22.09
N ARG A 372 -11.44 3.53 -23.17
CA ARG A 372 -12.86 3.17 -23.29
C ARG A 372 -13.31 2.26 -22.14
N VAL A 373 -12.58 1.17 -21.87
CA VAL A 373 -13.00 0.20 -20.85
C VAL A 373 -13.03 0.76 -19.42
N VAL A 374 -12.29 1.84 -19.15
CA VAL A 374 -12.34 2.56 -17.88
C VAL A 374 -13.45 3.60 -17.86
N GLU A 375 -13.65 4.36 -18.94
CA GLU A 375 -14.73 5.35 -19.07
C GLU A 375 -16.11 4.69 -19.03
N ASP A 376 -16.27 3.53 -19.68
CA ASP A 376 -17.51 2.75 -19.68
C ASP A 376 -17.73 1.99 -18.36
N GLY A 377 -16.76 1.98 -17.44
CA GLY A 377 -16.84 1.34 -16.12
C GLY A 377 -16.74 -0.18 -16.15
N GLU A 378 -16.24 -0.77 -17.26
CA GLU A 378 -15.91 -2.20 -17.33
C GLU A 378 -14.75 -2.54 -16.36
N ILE A 379 -13.80 -1.60 -16.19
CA ILE A 379 -12.74 -1.64 -15.17
C ILE A 379 -13.00 -0.51 -14.18
N LYS A 380 -13.07 -0.86 -12.89
CA LYS A 380 -13.29 0.08 -11.80
C LYS A 380 -12.02 0.28 -11.00
N PHE A 381 -11.71 1.53 -10.64
CA PHE A 381 -10.65 1.85 -9.69
C PHE A 381 -11.24 2.08 -8.31
N VAL A 382 -10.62 1.52 -7.29
CA VAL A 382 -10.97 1.76 -5.89
C VAL A 382 -9.74 2.32 -5.18
N PRO A 383 -9.78 3.59 -4.72
CA PRO A 383 -10.85 4.57 -4.89
C PRO A 383 -10.88 5.22 -6.28
N ASP A 384 -12.04 5.71 -6.70
CA ASP A 384 -12.33 6.26 -8.04
C ASP A 384 -11.39 7.38 -8.51
N ARG A 385 -10.80 8.14 -7.56
CA ARG A 385 -9.87 9.24 -7.90
C ARG A 385 -8.71 8.79 -8.79
N PHE A 386 -8.28 7.54 -8.69
CA PHE A 386 -7.18 7.01 -9.49
C PHE A 386 -7.56 6.68 -10.94
N ALA A 387 -8.84 6.51 -11.23
CA ALA A 387 -9.32 6.41 -12.62
C ALA A 387 -9.00 7.70 -13.38
N LYS A 388 -9.23 8.87 -12.76
CA LYS A 388 -8.88 10.17 -13.37
C LYS A 388 -7.37 10.30 -13.61
N THR A 389 -6.54 9.86 -12.65
CA THR A 389 -5.08 9.86 -12.79
C THR A 389 -4.65 8.98 -13.96
N TYR A 390 -5.21 7.78 -14.08
CA TYR A 390 -4.98 6.86 -15.19
C TYR A 390 -5.38 7.46 -16.54
N LEU A 391 -6.60 7.99 -16.67
CA LEU A 391 -7.14 8.57 -17.89
C LEU A 391 -6.32 9.77 -18.36
N ASN A 392 -5.91 10.65 -17.46
CA ASN A 392 -5.05 11.79 -17.79
C ASN A 392 -3.73 11.34 -18.43
N TRP A 393 -3.10 10.31 -17.87
CA TRP A 393 -1.86 9.77 -18.44
C TRP A 393 -2.09 9.07 -19.78
N MET A 394 -3.13 8.24 -19.90
CA MET A 394 -3.43 7.52 -21.14
C MET A 394 -3.77 8.44 -22.31
N ASN A 395 -4.43 9.58 -22.05
CA ASN A 395 -4.73 10.59 -23.07
C ASN A 395 -3.49 11.31 -23.61
N SER A 396 -2.39 11.32 -22.84
CA SER A 396 -1.12 11.97 -23.20
C SER A 396 0.01 11.00 -23.49
N VAL A 397 -0.28 9.71 -23.56
CA VAL A 397 0.74 8.67 -23.70
C VAL A 397 1.51 8.79 -25.01
N ARG A 398 2.83 8.73 -24.95
CA ARG A 398 3.75 8.69 -26.10
C ARG A 398 4.14 7.27 -26.45
N ASP A 399 4.74 7.09 -27.63
CA ASP A 399 5.28 5.79 -28.05
C ASP A 399 6.28 5.25 -27.03
N TRP A 400 6.11 3.99 -26.67
CA TRP A 400 6.87 3.35 -25.61
C TRP A 400 8.15 2.73 -26.15
N CYS A 401 9.32 3.20 -25.71
CA CYS A 401 10.61 2.56 -25.98
C CYS A 401 10.71 1.25 -25.19
N ILE A 402 10.78 0.13 -25.90
CA ILE A 402 10.77 -1.22 -25.32
C ILE A 402 12.14 -1.91 -25.33
N SER A 403 13.14 -1.40 -25.98
CA SER A 403 14.49 -1.99 -26.03
C SER A 403 15.36 -1.50 -24.86
N ARG A 404 16.13 -2.42 -24.30
CA ARG A 404 17.10 -2.17 -23.23
C ARG A 404 18.44 -2.85 -23.59
N GLN A 405 19.54 -2.14 -23.42
CA GLN A 405 20.92 -2.59 -23.69
C GLN A 405 21.47 -3.39 -22.50
N LEU A 406 20.68 -4.34 -22.04
CA LEU A 406 20.98 -5.25 -20.93
C LEU A 406 21.30 -6.65 -21.45
N TRP A 407 21.87 -7.47 -20.60
CA TRP A 407 22.03 -8.90 -20.86
C TRP A 407 20.95 -9.74 -20.21
N TRP A 408 20.41 -9.28 -19.06
CA TRP A 408 19.37 -9.93 -18.31
C TRP A 408 17.97 -9.46 -18.73
N GLY A 409 17.15 -10.35 -19.25
CA GLY A 409 15.77 -10.11 -19.71
C GLY A 409 15.40 -10.93 -20.95
N HIS A 410 14.20 -10.71 -21.46
CA HIS A 410 13.71 -11.32 -22.69
C HIS A 410 14.41 -10.71 -23.90
N GLN A 411 15.29 -11.46 -24.52
CA GLN A 411 16.00 -10.99 -25.73
C GLN A 411 15.00 -10.81 -26.88
N ILE A 412 15.07 -9.66 -27.55
CA ILE A 412 14.17 -9.32 -28.66
C ILE A 412 14.24 -10.40 -29.75
N PRO A 413 13.09 -10.92 -30.24
CA PRO A 413 13.03 -12.05 -31.14
C PRO A 413 13.19 -11.62 -32.60
N VAL A 414 14.33 -10.96 -32.89
CA VAL A 414 14.67 -10.41 -34.20
C VAL A 414 16.07 -10.86 -34.60
N TRP A 415 16.24 -11.23 -35.86
CA TRP A 415 17.52 -11.65 -36.43
C TRP A 415 17.83 -10.82 -37.68
N TYR A 416 19.06 -10.33 -37.78
CA TYR A 416 19.57 -9.57 -38.90
C TYR A 416 20.41 -10.45 -39.81
N CYS A 417 20.10 -10.45 -41.10
CA CYS A 417 20.91 -11.15 -42.09
C CYS A 417 22.12 -10.32 -42.50
N GLY A 418 23.33 -10.90 -42.35
CA GLY A 418 24.58 -10.28 -42.77
C GLY A 418 24.74 -10.21 -44.28
N ASP A 419 24.00 -11.01 -45.04
CA ASP A 419 24.20 -11.12 -46.51
C ASP A 419 23.21 -10.22 -47.30
N CYS A 420 21.95 -10.15 -46.90
CA CYS A 420 20.94 -9.35 -47.61
C CYS A 420 20.37 -8.17 -46.81
N GLY A 421 20.75 -8.01 -45.55
CA GLY A 421 20.27 -6.96 -44.68
C GLY A 421 18.82 -7.16 -44.20
N HIS A 422 18.14 -8.24 -44.57
CA HIS A 422 16.77 -8.52 -44.15
C HIS A 422 16.69 -8.75 -42.64
N MET A 423 15.56 -8.33 -42.06
CA MET A 423 15.25 -8.48 -40.64
C MET A 423 14.15 -9.52 -40.47
N THR A 424 14.48 -10.68 -39.91
CA THR A 424 13.55 -11.76 -39.62
C THR A 424 13.01 -11.64 -38.19
N VAL A 425 11.68 -11.57 -38.02
CA VAL A 425 11.01 -11.58 -36.72
C VAL A 425 10.33 -12.92 -36.54
N SER A 426 10.64 -13.62 -35.45
CA SER A 426 10.18 -15.01 -35.30
C SER A 426 9.77 -15.39 -33.90
N ARG A 427 8.71 -16.17 -33.78
CA ARG A 427 8.20 -16.75 -32.51
C ARG A 427 9.13 -17.83 -31.96
N THR A 428 9.95 -18.43 -32.81
CA THR A 428 10.96 -19.43 -32.46
C THR A 428 12.34 -18.91 -32.83
N ASP A 429 13.39 -19.59 -32.38
CA ASP A 429 14.75 -19.21 -32.78
C ASP A 429 14.93 -19.45 -34.26
N ALA A 430 15.27 -18.40 -35.02
CA ALA A 430 15.51 -18.49 -36.44
C ALA A 430 16.84 -19.18 -36.70
N CYS A 431 16.86 -20.11 -37.68
CA CYS A 431 18.05 -20.83 -38.12
C CYS A 431 18.63 -20.23 -39.42
N GLU A 432 17.84 -19.47 -40.15
CA GLU A 432 18.20 -18.86 -41.43
C GLU A 432 17.36 -17.62 -41.70
N CYS A 433 17.83 -16.78 -42.61
CA CYS A 433 17.13 -15.62 -43.08
C CYS A 433 15.84 -15.98 -43.83
N GLU A 434 14.73 -15.40 -43.50
CA GLU A 434 13.44 -15.63 -44.15
C GLU A 434 13.43 -15.23 -45.62
N ALA A 435 14.21 -14.23 -46.02
CA ALA A 435 14.22 -13.70 -47.37
C ALA A 435 15.21 -14.39 -48.30
N CYS A 436 16.44 -14.71 -47.84
CA CYS A 436 17.49 -15.27 -48.69
C CYS A 436 18.03 -16.64 -48.23
N HIS A 437 17.46 -17.23 -47.20
CA HIS A 437 17.83 -18.50 -46.59
C HIS A 437 19.31 -18.59 -46.14
N SER A 438 19.98 -17.47 -46.02
CA SER A 438 21.35 -17.45 -45.48
C SER A 438 21.37 -17.82 -44.01
N LYS A 439 22.38 -18.56 -43.59
CA LYS A 439 22.68 -18.91 -42.21
C LYS A 439 23.52 -17.84 -41.49
N ASN A 440 23.98 -16.81 -42.23
CA ASN A 440 24.70 -15.68 -41.68
C ASN A 440 23.72 -14.70 -41.04
N ILE A 441 23.10 -15.08 -39.93
CA ILE A 441 22.13 -14.28 -39.17
C ILE A 441 22.68 -14.00 -37.77
N ARG A 442 22.39 -12.81 -37.26
CA ARG A 442 22.76 -12.38 -35.92
C ARG A 442 21.49 -11.93 -35.20
N ARG A 443 21.25 -12.50 -34.02
CA ARG A 443 20.13 -12.09 -33.16
C ARG A 443 20.36 -10.68 -32.62
N GLU A 444 19.26 -9.93 -32.44
CA GLU A 444 19.26 -8.65 -31.73
C GLU A 444 19.85 -8.84 -30.32
N SER A 445 20.75 -7.93 -29.93
CA SER A 445 21.46 -8.00 -28.64
C SER A 445 20.65 -7.49 -27.47
N ASP A 446 19.72 -6.58 -27.76
CA ASP A 446 18.91 -5.92 -26.79
C ASP A 446 17.84 -6.86 -26.22
N VAL A 447 17.44 -6.57 -24.99
CA VAL A 447 16.30 -7.22 -24.32
C VAL A 447 15.12 -6.27 -24.25
N LEU A 448 13.94 -6.83 -24.04
CA LEU A 448 12.72 -6.06 -23.82
C LEU A 448 12.72 -5.42 -22.43
N ASP A 449 12.06 -4.29 -22.32
CA ASP A 449 11.70 -3.67 -21.05
C ASP A 449 10.96 -4.69 -20.17
N THR A 450 11.31 -4.75 -18.89
CA THR A 450 10.66 -5.60 -17.88
C THR A 450 9.13 -5.48 -17.92
N TRP A 451 8.65 -4.26 -18.10
CA TRP A 451 7.22 -3.99 -18.14
C TRP A 451 6.50 -4.59 -19.34
N PHE A 452 7.21 -5.00 -20.38
CA PHE A 452 6.63 -5.70 -21.53
C PHE A 452 6.12 -7.10 -21.14
N SER A 453 6.92 -7.86 -20.41
CA SER A 453 6.49 -9.16 -19.88
C SER A 453 5.47 -9.03 -18.75
N SER A 454 5.68 -8.06 -17.84
CA SER A 454 4.79 -7.83 -16.72
C SER A 454 3.39 -7.36 -17.15
N ALA A 455 3.27 -6.72 -18.32
CA ALA A 455 1.99 -6.35 -18.92
C ALA A 455 1.11 -7.56 -19.35
N LEU A 456 1.72 -8.71 -19.55
CA LEU A 456 1.03 -9.94 -19.96
C LEU A 456 0.60 -10.81 -18.76
N TRP A 457 1.00 -10.42 -17.55
CA TRP A 457 0.91 -11.23 -16.34
C TRP A 457 -0.48 -11.84 -16.07
N PRO A 458 -1.62 -11.13 -16.22
CA PRO A 458 -2.92 -11.69 -15.94
C PRO A 458 -3.32 -12.88 -16.81
N PHE A 459 -2.72 -13.06 -17.99
CA PHE A 459 -3.06 -14.13 -18.93
C PHE A 459 -1.89 -15.01 -19.35
N SER A 460 -0.66 -14.50 -19.36
CA SER A 460 0.53 -15.33 -19.61
C SER A 460 0.72 -16.39 -18.53
N THR A 461 0.42 -16.05 -17.29
CA THR A 461 0.48 -16.96 -16.13
C THR A 461 -0.52 -18.10 -16.20
N LEU A 462 -1.64 -17.90 -16.90
CA LEU A 462 -2.71 -18.87 -17.11
C LEU A 462 -2.53 -19.68 -18.40
N GLY A 463 -1.42 -19.44 -19.12
CA GLY A 463 -1.01 -20.27 -20.24
C GLY A 463 -1.14 -19.66 -21.63
N TRP A 464 -1.61 -18.40 -21.78
CA TRP A 464 -1.60 -17.71 -23.07
C TRP A 464 -0.18 -17.72 -23.69
N PRO A 465 -0.01 -17.91 -25.01
CA PRO A 465 -0.98 -17.89 -26.09
C PRO A 465 -1.73 -19.21 -26.34
N ASP A 466 -1.46 -20.26 -25.57
CA ASP A 466 -2.19 -21.50 -25.69
C ASP A 466 -3.61 -21.34 -25.11
N LYS A 467 -4.55 -22.11 -25.65
CA LYS A 467 -5.91 -22.19 -25.13
C LYS A 467 -5.94 -23.22 -23.99
N THR A 468 -5.64 -22.78 -22.78
CA THR A 468 -5.65 -23.65 -21.62
C THR A 468 -6.97 -23.57 -20.89
N ALA A 469 -7.35 -24.63 -20.20
CA ALA A 469 -8.56 -24.66 -19.39
C ALA A 469 -8.48 -23.67 -18.20
N ASP A 470 -7.28 -23.37 -17.68
CA ASP A 470 -7.07 -22.35 -16.64
C ASP A 470 -7.34 -20.94 -17.19
N LEU A 471 -6.90 -20.64 -18.41
CA LEU A 471 -7.16 -19.37 -19.06
C LEU A 471 -8.65 -19.16 -19.31
N ASP A 472 -9.35 -20.20 -19.77
CA ASP A 472 -10.79 -20.14 -20.05
C ASP A 472 -11.62 -19.95 -18.78
N TYR A 473 -11.17 -20.50 -17.64
CA TYR A 473 -11.90 -20.47 -16.37
C TYR A 473 -11.58 -19.28 -15.50
N PHE A 474 -10.30 -18.91 -15.37
CA PHE A 474 -9.84 -17.89 -14.41
C PHE A 474 -9.61 -16.48 -15.02
N TYR A 475 -9.70 -16.32 -16.34
CA TYR A 475 -9.55 -15.02 -16.99
C TYR A 475 -10.90 -14.50 -17.55
N PRO A 476 -11.29 -13.21 -17.37
CA PRO A 476 -10.54 -12.13 -16.68
C PRO A 476 -10.36 -12.39 -15.20
N THR A 477 -9.32 -11.81 -14.59
CA THR A 477 -9.15 -11.84 -13.14
C THR A 477 -10.14 -10.88 -12.47
N ASP A 478 -10.41 -11.04 -11.17
CA ASP A 478 -11.44 -10.25 -10.49
C ASP A 478 -10.88 -8.93 -9.95
N VAL A 479 -9.81 -9.01 -9.20
CA VAL A 479 -9.20 -7.85 -8.53
C VAL A 479 -7.69 -7.83 -8.78
N LEU A 480 -7.21 -6.67 -9.22
CA LEU A 480 -5.79 -6.34 -9.18
C LEU A 480 -5.54 -5.46 -7.97
N VAL A 481 -4.66 -5.86 -7.06
CA VAL A 481 -4.22 -5.06 -5.92
C VAL A 481 -2.83 -4.51 -6.20
N THR A 482 -2.61 -3.21 -5.96
CA THR A 482 -1.30 -2.60 -6.18
C THR A 482 -1.18 -1.21 -5.55
N GLY A 483 0.04 -0.73 -5.35
CA GLY A 483 0.31 0.65 -4.96
C GLY A 483 0.01 1.66 -6.08
N TYR A 484 -0.33 2.89 -5.70
CA TYR A 484 -0.61 3.95 -6.68
C TYR A 484 0.61 4.35 -7.51
N ASP A 485 1.82 4.07 -7.03
CA ASP A 485 3.08 4.47 -7.68
C ASP A 485 3.41 3.66 -8.94
N ILE A 486 2.73 2.53 -9.19
CA ILE A 486 2.93 1.72 -10.40
C ILE A 486 1.70 1.66 -11.33
N ILE A 487 0.76 2.60 -11.22
CA ILE A 487 -0.40 2.69 -12.12
C ILE A 487 0.06 2.78 -13.58
N PHE A 488 1.01 3.66 -13.88
CA PHE A 488 1.51 3.87 -15.24
C PHE A 488 2.46 2.79 -15.72
N PHE A 489 3.23 2.24 -14.80
CA PHE A 489 4.20 1.19 -15.10
C PHE A 489 3.54 -0.15 -15.39
N TRP A 490 2.52 -0.51 -14.63
CA TRP A 490 1.97 -1.86 -14.63
C TRP A 490 0.48 -1.92 -14.97
N VAL A 491 -0.37 -1.21 -14.23
CA VAL A 491 -1.83 -1.27 -14.42
C VAL A 491 -2.22 -0.89 -15.85
N ALA A 492 -1.77 0.26 -16.34
CA ALA A 492 -2.07 0.74 -17.67
C ALA A 492 -1.60 -0.23 -18.75
N ARG A 493 -0.40 -0.80 -18.57
CA ARG A 493 0.17 -1.75 -19.51
C ARG A 493 -0.58 -3.08 -19.56
N MET A 494 -1.04 -3.58 -18.42
CA MET A 494 -1.90 -4.76 -18.38
C MET A 494 -3.24 -4.51 -19.06
N ILE A 495 -3.84 -3.34 -18.87
CA ILE A 495 -5.15 -3.00 -19.47
C ILE A 495 -5.04 -3.01 -20.99
N PHE A 496 -4.12 -2.24 -21.60
CA PHE A 496 -4.02 -2.23 -23.05
C PHE A 496 -3.56 -3.57 -23.63
N SER A 497 -2.70 -4.32 -22.93
CA SER A 497 -2.26 -5.65 -23.39
C SER A 497 -3.40 -6.66 -23.33
N GLY A 498 -4.20 -6.68 -22.27
CA GLY A 498 -5.38 -7.54 -22.19
C GLY A 498 -6.39 -7.23 -23.27
N CYS A 499 -6.74 -5.95 -23.46
CA CYS A 499 -7.63 -5.50 -24.52
C CYS A 499 -7.09 -5.87 -25.91
N GLU A 500 -5.78 -5.76 -26.14
CA GLU A 500 -5.18 -6.06 -27.44
C GLU A 500 -5.04 -7.55 -27.72
N HIS A 501 -4.52 -8.34 -26.80
CA HIS A 501 -4.20 -9.74 -27.04
C HIS A 501 -5.38 -10.68 -26.74
N MET A 502 -6.12 -10.41 -25.67
CA MET A 502 -7.25 -11.24 -25.23
C MET A 502 -8.60 -10.76 -25.77
N LYS A 503 -8.69 -9.52 -26.26
CA LYS A 503 -9.95 -8.85 -26.66
C LYS A 503 -10.96 -8.81 -25.53
N LYS A 504 -10.48 -8.79 -24.32
CA LYS A 504 -11.21 -8.73 -23.06
C LYS A 504 -10.41 -7.91 -22.06
N ILE A 505 -11.08 -7.31 -21.09
CA ILE A 505 -10.42 -6.66 -19.95
C ILE A 505 -9.56 -7.67 -19.17
N PRO A 506 -8.42 -7.27 -18.60
CA PRO A 506 -7.58 -8.19 -17.82
C PRO A 506 -8.09 -8.44 -16.40
N PHE A 507 -8.84 -7.50 -15.82
CA PHE A 507 -9.42 -7.55 -14.47
C PHE A 507 -10.62 -6.61 -14.39
N HIS A 508 -11.51 -6.87 -13.43
CA HIS A 508 -12.70 -6.04 -13.20
C HIS A 508 -12.45 -4.85 -12.27
N THR A 509 -11.63 -5.03 -11.26
CA THR A 509 -11.36 -4.00 -10.25
C THR A 509 -9.86 -3.80 -10.07
N VAL A 510 -9.44 -2.53 -10.00
CA VAL A 510 -8.10 -2.11 -9.58
C VAL A 510 -8.21 -1.53 -8.17
N LEU A 511 -7.82 -2.30 -7.18
CA LEU A 511 -7.79 -1.88 -5.79
C LEU A 511 -6.42 -1.26 -5.49
N ILE A 512 -6.42 0.05 -5.32
CA ILE A 512 -5.20 0.81 -5.06
C ILE A 512 -5.01 0.98 -3.56
N HIS A 513 -3.85 0.61 -3.07
CA HIS A 513 -3.41 0.91 -1.71
C HIS A 513 -2.37 2.05 -1.68
N GLY A 514 -2.23 2.68 -0.51
CA GLY A 514 -1.20 3.67 -0.27
C GLY A 514 0.15 3.04 0.09
N LEU A 515 1.14 3.89 0.35
CA LEU A 515 2.48 3.46 0.73
C LEU A 515 2.61 3.40 2.26
N ILE A 516 3.43 2.46 2.75
CA ILE A 516 3.82 2.44 4.17
C ILE A 516 4.96 3.42 4.37
N ARG A 517 4.79 4.31 5.36
CA ARG A 517 5.73 5.34 5.75
C ARG A 517 6.24 5.11 7.17
N ASP A 518 7.39 5.66 7.46
CA ASP A 518 7.92 5.66 8.84
C ASP A 518 7.08 6.56 9.78
N PRO A 519 7.33 6.53 11.10
CA PRO A 519 6.60 7.38 12.04
C PRO A 519 6.66 8.88 11.74
N GLN A 520 7.72 9.35 11.04
CA GLN A 520 7.92 10.73 10.61
C GLN A 520 7.21 11.06 9.29
N GLY A 521 6.62 10.06 8.62
CA GLY A 521 5.92 10.22 7.35
C GLY A 521 6.81 10.14 6.10
N LYS A 522 8.07 9.74 6.22
CA LYS A 522 8.96 9.51 5.08
C LYS A 522 8.70 8.13 4.47
N LYS A 523 8.84 8.03 3.14
CA LYS A 523 8.78 6.74 2.43
C LYS A 523 9.87 5.82 2.99
N MET A 524 9.49 4.61 3.39
CA MET A 524 10.45 3.60 3.85
C MET A 524 11.26 3.05 2.68
N SER A 525 12.57 3.00 2.84
CA SER A 525 13.47 2.32 1.90
C SER A 525 14.71 1.78 2.62
N LYS A 526 15.30 0.73 2.07
CA LYS A 526 16.55 0.17 2.60
C LYS A 526 17.71 1.15 2.48
N SER A 527 17.75 1.94 1.39
CA SER A 527 18.78 2.95 1.16
C SER A 527 18.71 4.12 2.13
N ALA A 528 17.52 4.47 2.63
CA ALA A 528 17.34 5.51 3.65
C ALA A 528 17.58 5.02 5.08
N GLY A 529 17.78 3.70 5.28
CA GLY A 529 18.02 3.11 6.60
C GLY A 529 16.79 3.08 7.54
N ASN A 530 15.60 3.45 7.03
CA ASN A 530 14.35 3.43 7.77
C ASN A 530 13.41 2.26 7.37
N GLY A 531 13.91 1.33 6.54
CA GLY A 531 13.15 0.15 6.13
C GLY A 531 13.05 -0.87 7.27
N VAL A 532 11.84 -1.36 7.53
CA VAL A 532 11.57 -2.42 8.52
C VAL A 532 11.40 -3.75 7.79
N ASP A 533 12.11 -4.77 8.24
CA ASP A 533 11.93 -6.15 7.72
C ASP A 533 10.66 -6.76 8.35
N PRO A 534 9.68 -7.18 7.53
CA PRO A 534 8.47 -7.82 8.05
C PRO A 534 8.76 -9.10 8.84
N ILE A 535 9.82 -9.83 8.52
CA ILE A 535 10.20 -11.07 9.24
C ILE A 535 10.66 -10.76 10.66
N GLU A 536 11.37 -9.65 10.89
CA GLU A 536 11.76 -9.22 12.24
C GLU A 536 10.53 -8.88 13.09
N VAL A 537 9.53 -8.23 12.48
CA VAL A 537 8.26 -7.92 13.14
C VAL A 537 7.49 -9.19 13.46
N ILE A 538 7.39 -10.12 12.51
CA ILE A 538 6.73 -11.43 12.71
C ILE A 538 7.43 -12.22 13.82
N ASN A 539 8.74 -12.28 13.82
CA ASN A 539 9.52 -12.97 14.87
C ASN A 539 9.31 -12.37 16.27
N THR A 540 8.93 -11.10 16.35
CA THR A 540 8.72 -10.39 17.61
C THR A 540 7.27 -10.47 18.10
N TYR A 541 6.31 -10.31 17.20
CA TYR A 541 4.90 -10.14 17.55
C TYR A 541 3.97 -11.21 16.99
N GLY A 542 4.41 -11.99 15.99
CA GLY A 542 3.61 -12.94 15.23
C GLY A 542 3.06 -12.37 13.91
N ALA A 543 2.81 -13.27 12.96
CA ALA A 543 2.27 -12.89 11.64
C ALA A 543 0.86 -12.30 11.74
N ASP A 544 -0.02 -12.89 12.54
CA ASP A 544 -1.38 -12.39 12.76
C ASP A 544 -1.38 -10.95 13.31
N ALA A 545 -0.48 -10.64 14.24
CA ALA A 545 -0.37 -9.30 14.82
C ALA A 545 0.08 -8.27 13.77
N LEU A 546 1.03 -8.62 12.90
CA LEU A 546 1.46 -7.77 11.80
C LEU A 546 0.31 -7.55 10.80
N ARG A 547 -0.30 -8.63 10.31
CA ARG A 547 -1.40 -8.60 9.33
C ARG A 547 -2.55 -7.71 9.81
N PHE A 548 -2.99 -7.92 11.04
CA PHE A 548 -4.10 -7.17 11.62
C PHE A 548 -3.76 -5.69 11.82
N ASN A 549 -2.53 -5.38 12.26
CA ASN A 549 -2.06 -4.01 12.41
C ASN A 549 -2.04 -3.23 11.09
N ILE A 550 -1.52 -3.84 10.01
CA ILE A 550 -1.38 -3.14 8.72
C ILE A 550 -2.72 -2.98 7.99
N ILE A 551 -3.73 -3.77 8.31
CA ILE A 551 -5.08 -3.64 7.74
C ILE A 551 -5.93 -2.67 8.56
N THR A 552 -5.89 -2.75 9.90
CA THR A 552 -6.78 -1.98 10.78
C THR A 552 -6.50 -0.48 10.68
N GLY A 553 -7.57 0.32 10.51
CA GLY A 553 -7.49 1.78 10.45
C GLY A 553 -6.94 2.33 9.14
N ASN A 554 -6.86 1.51 8.10
CA ASN A 554 -6.48 1.92 6.76
C ASN A 554 -7.66 1.87 5.80
N SER A 555 -7.70 2.79 4.85
CA SER A 555 -8.68 2.86 3.76
C SER A 555 -7.97 2.84 2.40
N PRO A 556 -8.62 2.36 1.34
CA PRO A 556 -8.03 2.29 0.01
C PRO A 556 -7.39 3.60 -0.46
N GLY A 557 -6.21 3.51 -1.02
CA GLY A 557 -5.47 4.62 -1.63
C GLY A 557 -4.81 5.60 -0.65
N ASN A 558 -4.86 5.36 0.65
CA ASN A 558 -4.25 6.23 1.66
C ASN A 558 -2.94 5.64 2.18
N ASP A 559 -1.95 6.54 2.35
CA ASP A 559 -0.68 6.17 2.98
C ASP A 559 -0.88 5.84 4.46
N MET A 560 -0.11 4.90 4.96
CA MET A 560 -0.13 4.48 6.36
C MET A 560 1.24 4.71 7.02
N ARG A 561 1.22 5.25 8.24
CA ARG A 561 2.41 5.29 9.10
C ARG A 561 2.50 4.01 9.93
N PHE A 562 3.62 3.35 9.87
CA PHE A 562 3.86 2.14 10.64
C PHE A 562 4.48 2.46 12.01
N PHE A 563 3.85 1.93 13.05
CA PHE A 563 4.30 2.03 14.44
C PHE A 563 4.43 0.62 15.02
N PRO A 564 5.63 0.15 15.39
CA PRO A 564 5.83 -1.18 15.97
C PRO A 564 4.99 -1.45 17.23
N GLU A 565 4.74 -0.40 18.03
CA GLU A 565 3.95 -0.47 19.27
C GLU A 565 2.51 -0.92 19.02
N ARG A 566 1.97 -0.64 17.85
CA ARG A 566 0.63 -1.13 17.44
C ARG A 566 0.62 -2.63 17.22
N CYS A 567 1.71 -3.24 16.76
CA CYS A 567 1.83 -4.70 16.66
C CYS A 567 1.76 -5.35 18.04
N GLU A 568 2.31 -4.71 19.09
CA GLU A 568 2.18 -5.17 20.45
C GLU A 568 0.73 -5.15 20.93
N ALA A 569 -0.03 -4.10 20.60
CA ALA A 569 -1.45 -4.04 20.94
C ALA A 569 -2.24 -5.18 20.25
N MET A 570 -1.91 -5.48 18.99
CA MET A 570 -2.55 -6.58 18.24
C MET A 570 -2.16 -7.97 18.81
N ARG A 571 -0.92 -8.14 19.24
CA ARG A 571 -0.51 -9.34 19.98
C ARG A 571 -1.29 -9.50 21.31
N ASN A 572 -1.52 -8.40 22.02
CA ASN A 572 -2.32 -8.42 23.24
C ASN A 572 -3.79 -8.74 22.94
N PHE A 573 -4.33 -8.27 21.85
CA PHE A 573 -5.65 -8.66 21.36
C PHE A 573 -5.71 -10.17 21.05
N ALA A 574 -4.73 -10.72 20.34
CA ALA A 574 -4.63 -12.16 20.11
C ALA A 574 -4.62 -12.95 21.43
N ASN A 575 -3.86 -12.50 22.44
CA ASN A 575 -3.84 -13.12 23.76
C ASN A 575 -5.19 -13.00 24.49
N LYS A 576 -5.94 -11.90 24.33
CA LYS A 576 -7.29 -11.76 24.91
C LYS A 576 -8.25 -12.77 24.29
N LEU A 577 -8.25 -12.90 22.97
CA LEU A 577 -9.04 -13.90 22.25
C LEU A 577 -8.67 -15.33 22.69
N TRP A 578 -7.36 -15.62 22.78
CA TRP A 578 -6.87 -16.91 23.26
C TRP A 578 -7.37 -17.26 24.65
N ASN A 579 -7.30 -16.32 25.59
CA ASN A 579 -7.75 -16.54 26.95
C ASN A 579 -9.27 -16.69 27.06
N ALA A 580 -10.02 -15.93 26.26
CA ALA A 580 -11.47 -16.07 26.14
C ALA A 580 -11.85 -17.46 25.60
N SER A 581 -11.18 -17.93 24.56
CA SER A 581 -11.36 -19.25 23.98
C SER A 581 -11.04 -20.37 25.00
N ARG A 582 -9.93 -20.23 25.74
CA ARG A 582 -9.60 -21.15 26.82
C ARG A 582 -10.68 -21.19 27.91
N PHE A 583 -11.20 -20.03 28.30
CA PHE A 583 -12.31 -19.98 29.26
C PHE A 583 -13.52 -20.74 28.75
N VAL A 584 -13.93 -20.52 27.50
CA VAL A 584 -15.03 -21.26 26.88
C VAL A 584 -14.73 -22.76 26.92
N MET A 585 -13.57 -23.21 26.43
CA MET A 585 -13.21 -24.64 26.37
C MET A 585 -13.20 -25.32 27.73
N MET A 586 -12.68 -24.64 28.77
CA MET A 586 -12.65 -25.18 30.13
C MET A 586 -14.04 -25.41 30.72
N ASN A 587 -15.06 -24.73 30.19
CA ASN A 587 -16.45 -24.84 30.65
C ASN A 587 -17.33 -25.68 29.70
N LEU A 588 -16.77 -26.23 28.59
CA LEU A 588 -17.53 -27.06 27.66
C LEU A 588 -17.60 -28.51 28.14
N THR A 589 -18.81 -29.06 28.16
CA THR A 589 -19.11 -30.50 28.34
C THR A 589 -19.83 -31.11 27.13
N ILE A 590 -20.14 -30.25 26.12
CA ILE A 590 -20.80 -30.63 24.87
C ILE A 590 -19.75 -30.94 23.79
N ASP A 591 -20.13 -31.76 22.83
CA ASP A 591 -19.28 -32.21 21.70
C ASP A 591 -19.76 -31.75 20.32
N LYS A 592 -20.89 -31.02 20.26
CA LYS A 592 -21.48 -30.49 19.03
C LYS A 592 -21.72 -29.00 19.08
N ASN A 593 -21.49 -28.35 17.95
CA ASN A 593 -21.70 -26.91 17.76
C ASN A 593 -23.13 -26.69 17.20
N GLU A 594 -24.13 -26.71 18.05
CA GLU A 594 -25.54 -26.50 17.69
C GLU A 594 -26.17 -25.49 18.65
N LEU A 595 -27.00 -24.59 18.15
CA LEU A 595 -27.74 -23.66 18.98
C LEU A 595 -28.82 -24.41 19.83
N PRO A 596 -29.13 -23.94 21.04
CA PRO A 596 -30.19 -24.51 21.84
C PRO A 596 -31.57 -24.12 21.28
N GLU A 597 -32.60 -24.91 21.60
CA GLU A 597 -33.98 -24.62 21.19
C GLU A 597 -34.56 -23.35 21.85
N THR A 598 -34.10 -23.03 23.05
CA THR A 598 -34.54 -21.84 23.82
C THR A 598 -33.34 -20.92 24.06
N LEU A 599 -33.58 -19.62 24.09
CA LEU A 599 -32.60 -18.59 24.25
C LEU A 599 -32.95 -17.62 25.36
N GLU A 600 -32.03 -17.34 26.26
CA GLU A 600 -32.19 -16.27 27.26
C GLU A 600 -32.00 -14.90 26.62
N LEU A 601 -32.30 -13.85 27.38
CA LEU A 601 -32.24 -12.47 26.88
C LEU A 601 -30.84 -12.07 26.40
N GLU A 602 -29.80 -12.42 27.17
CA GLU A 602 -28.41 -12.19 26.79
C GLU A 602 -27.95 -13.02 25.59
N ASP A 603 -28.54 -14.22 25.40
CA ASP A 603 -28.26 -15.09 24.24
C ASP A 603 -28.82 -14.44 22.97
N LYS A 604 -30.06 -13.96 23.03
CA LYS A 604 -30.67 -13.21 21.91
C LYS A 604 -29.90 -11.92 21.58
N TRP A 605 -29.45 -11.23 22.62
CA TRP A 605 -28.63 -10.02 22.45
C TRP A 605 -27.32 -10.33 21.70
N ILE A 606 -26.49 -11.28 22.17
CA ILE A 606 -25.20 -11.55 21.55
C ILE A 606 -25.36 -12.14 20.14
N LEU A 607 -26.38 -12.98 19.90
CA LEU A 607 -26.67 -13.52 18.57
C LEU A 607 -27.11 -12.43 17.60
N SER A 608 -27.95 -11.50 18.04
CA SER A 608 -28.39 -10.36 17.24
C SER A 608 -27.21 -9.42 16.92
N ARG A 609 -26.33 -9.16 17.90
CA ARG A 609 -25.11 -8.36 17.70
C ARG A 609 -24.13 -9.02 16.73
N PHE A 610 -23.93 -10.32 16.86
CA PHE A 610 -23.10 -11.09 15.93
C PHE A 610 -23.68 -11.10 14.52
N ASN A 611 -24.98 -11.29 14.38
CA ASN A 611 -25.69 -11.33 13.11
C ASN A 611 -25.57 -9.98 12.36
N GLU A 612 -25.70 -8.87 13.07
CA GLU A 612 -25.48 -7.53 12.52
C GLU A 612 -24.00 -7.31 12.14
N LEU A 613 -23.08 -7.78 12.97
CA LEU A 613 -21.64 -7.76 12.64
C LEU A 613 -21.36 -8.51 11.33
N ALA A 614 -21.93 -9.71 11.15
CA ALA A 614 -21.72 -10.50 9.94
C ALA A 614 -22.19 -9.75 8.68
N ARG A 615 -23.34 -9.07 8.76
CA ARG A 615 -23.84 -8.19 7.69
C ARG A 615 -22.88 -7.04 7.40
N GLU A 616 -22.52 -6.27 8.44
CA GLU A 616 -21.67 -5.10 8.29
C GLU A 616 -20.26 -5.45 7.77
N VAL A 617 -19.69 -6.56 8.23
CA VAL A 617 -18.39 -7.05 7.75
C VAL A 617 -18.48 -7.42 6.28
N GLY A 618 -19.51 -8.17 5.86
CA GLY A 618 -19.73 -8.52 4.46
C GLY A 618 -19.86 -7.30 3.56
N GLU A 619 -20.67 -6.31 3.95
CA GLU A 619 -20.86 -5.06 3.22
C GLU A 619 -19.57 -4.24 3.08
N ASN A 620 -18.72 -4.23 4.11
CA ASN A 620 -17.44 -3.51 4.07
C ASN A 620 -16.41 -4.26 3.20
N LEU A 621 -16.38 -5.59 3.24
CA LEU A 621 -15.53 -6.39 2.37
C LEU A 621 -15.90 -6.22 0.89
N ASP A 622 -17.19 -6.17 0.56
CA ASP A 622 -17.68 -5.92 -0.81
C ASP A 622 -17.31 -4.50 -1.31
N LYS A 623 -17.13 -3.54 -0.40
CA LYS A 623 -16.65 -2.18 -0.69
C LYS A 623 -15.13 -2.03 -0.62
N TYR A 624 -14.40 -3.11 -0.34
CA TYR A 624 -12.96 -3.11 -0.09
C TYR A 624 -12.50 -2.27 1.11
N GLU A 625 -13.42 -1.98 2.05
CA GLU A 625 -13.13 -1.26 3.30
C GLU A 625 -12.65 -2.25 4.39
N LEU A 626 -11.54 -2.95 4.11
CA LEU A 626 -11.01 -4.02 4.95
C LEU A 626 -10.66 -3.54 6.36
N GLY A 627 -10.17 -2.32 6.49
CA GLY A 627 -9.81 -1.72 7.79
C GLY A 627 -11.03 -1.51 8.68
N ILE A 628 -12.17 -1.13 8.10
CA ILE A 628 -13.44 -0.96 8.83
C ILE A 628 -13.97 -2.33 9.25
N ALA A 629 -13.95 -3.32 8.35
CA ALA A 629 -14.35 -4.69 8.65
C ALA A 629 -13.54 -5.26 9.83
N ALA A 630 -12.22 -5.14 9.79
CA ALA A 630 -11.32 -5.58 10.85
C ALA A 630 -11.62 -4.90 12.20
N GLN A 631 -11.84 -3.57 12.20
CA GLN A 631 -12.16 -2.83 13.43
C GLN A 631 -13.48 -3.28 14.05
N LYS A 632 -14.53 -3.50 13.24
CA LYS A 632 -15.81 -4.01 13.75
C LYS A 632 -15.70 -5.39 14.40
N ILE A 633 -14.89 -6.30 13.81
CA ILE A 633 -14.62 -7.61 14.40
C ILE A 633 -13.85 -7.45 15.72
N TYR A 634 -12.87 -6.56 15.76
CA TYR A 634 -12.10 -6.26 16.96
C TYR A 634 -13.03 -5.78 18.10
N ASP A 635 -13.86 -4.79 17.83
CA ASP A 635 -14.77 -4.19 18.81
C ASP A 635 -15.78 -5.23 19.34
N PHE A 636 -16.32 -6.06 18.46
CA PHE A 636 -17.21 -7.14 18.86
C PHE A 636 -16.53 -8.15 19.80
N ILE A 637 -15.32 -8.60 19.45
CA ILE A 637 -14.57 -9.57 20.26
C ILE A 637 -14.24 -8.95 21.61
N TRP A 638 -13.72 -7.73 21.61
CA TRP A 638 -13.25 -7.08 22.81
C TRP A 638 -14.37 -6.71 23.75
N ASP A 639 -15.34 -5.92 23.23
CA ASP A 639 -16.40 -5.33 24.05
C ASP A 639 -17.58 -6.29 24.25
N SER A 640 -18.15 -6.81 23.15
CA SER A 640 -19.41 -7.57 23.24
C SER A 640 -19.20 -9.00 23.76
N PHE A 641 -18.23 -9.72 23.19
CA PHE A 641 -18.01 -11.12 23.55
C PHE A 641 -17.23 -11.26 24.86
N CYS A 642 -16.02 -10.65 24.96
CA CYS A 642 -15.15 -10.85 26.13
C CYS A 642 -15.64 -10.08 27.35
N ASP A 643 -15.94 -8.79 27.23
CA ASP A 643 -16.25 -7.95 28.39
C ASP A 643 -17.68 -8.12 28.89
N TRP A 644 -18.60 -8.54 28.00
CA TRP A 644 -20.00 -8.70 28.39
C TRP A 644 -20.46 -10.14 28.35
N TYR A 645 -20.52 -10.80 27.19
CA TYR A 645 -21.22 -12.07 27.08
C TYR A 645 -20.62 -13.17 27.93
N ILE A 646 -19.30 -13.29 27.97
CA ILE A 646 -18.60 -14.23 28.86
C ILE A 646 -18.98 -13.96 30.33
N GLU A 647 -18.99 -12.71 30.77
CA GLU A 647 -19.34 -12.36 32.15
C GLU A 647 -20.84 -12.66 32.45
N LEU A 648 -21.72 -12.44 31.49
CA LEU A 648 -23.14 -12.71 31.60
C LEU A 648 -23.41 -14.22 31.78
N THR A 649 -22.68 -15.08 31.10
CA THR A 649 -22.88 -16.55 31.15
C THR A 649 -22.33 -17.23 32.39
N LYS A 650 -21.39 -16.60 33.14
CA LYS A 650 -20.72 -17.22 34.29
C LYS A 650 -21.69 -17.82 35.32
N ALA A 651 -22.80 -17.15 35.61
CA ALA A 651 -23.75 -17.66 36.59
C ALA A 651 -24.42 -18.98 36.13
N ARG A 652 -24.75 -19.08 34.85
CA ARG A 652 -25.30 -20.32 34.27
C ARG A 652 -24.25 -21.42 34.22
N LEU A 653 -23.02 -21.09 33.87
CA LEU A 653 -21.92 -22.06 33.76
C LEU A 653 -21.53 -22.68 35.12
N THR A 654 -21.64 -21.93 36.21
CA THR A 654 -21.30 -22.38 37.59
C THR A 654 -22.49 -22.75 38.44
N GLY A 655 -23.71 -22.52 37.95
CA GLY A 655 -24.95 -22.84 38.62
C GLY A 655 -25.27 -24.33 38.69
N GLU A 656 -26.26 -24.71 39.51
CA GLU A 656 -26.70 -26.06 39.68
C GLU A 656 -27.60 -26.56 38.57
N ASP A 657 -28.24 -25.68 37.83
CA ASP A 657 -29.12 -25.98 36.69
C ASP A 657 -28.29 -26.46 35.48
N GLU A 658 -28.33 -27.75 35.22
CA GLU A 658 -27.61 -28.38 34.11
C GLU A 658 -28.15 -27.95 32.73
N ALA A 659 -29.46 -27.73 32.61
CA ALA A 659 -30.09 -27.33 31.36
C ALA A 659 -29.66 -25.90 30.99
N ALA A 660 -29.68 -24.97 31.93
CA ALA A 660 -29.20 -23.61 31.74
C ALA A 660 -27.68 -23.56 31.42
N ARG A 661 -26.87 -24.43 32.05
CA ARG A 661 -25.45 -24.56 31.78
C ARG A 661 -25.20 -25.04 30.36
N VAL A 662 -25.83 -26.09 29.90
CA VAL A 662 -25.71 -26.63 28.53
C VAL A 662 -26.18 -25.62 27.49
N GLN A 663 -27.27 -24.90 27.76
CA GLN A 663 -27.74 -23.82 26.90
C GLN A 663 -26.69 -22.72 26.72
N ALA A 664 -26.09 -22.23 27.82
CA ALA A 664 -25.02 -21.22 27.79
C ALA A 664 -23.79 -21.71 27.02
N GLN A 665 -23.39 -22.98 27.22
CA GLN A 665 -22.28 -23.59 26.50
C GLN A 665 -22.50 -23.63 25.00
N LYS A 666 -23.69 -24.00 24.54
CA LYS A 666 -24.05 -24.06 23.13
C LYS A 666 -23.95 -22.70 22.46
N VAL A 667 -24.48 -21.66 23.08
CA VAL A 667 -24.40 -20.29 22.49
C VAL A 667 -22.98 -19.76 22.53
N LEU A 668 -22.23 -19.99 23.63
CA LEU A 668 -20.80 -19.61 23.70
C LEU A 668 -19.95 -20.26 22.60
N LEU A 669 -20.12 -21.57 22.39
CA LEU A 669 -19.41 -22.31 21.35
C LEU A 669 -19.77 -21.81 19.97
N TYR A 670 -21.05 -21.60 19.70
CA TYR A 670 -21.54 -21.09 18.43
C TYR A 670 -20.96 -19.70 18.11
N VAL A 671 -21.14 -18.74 19.03
CA VAL A 671 -20.65 -17.37 18.83
C VAL A 671 -19.15 -17.33 18.68
N LEU A 672 -18.39 -18.09 19.48
CA LEU A 672 -16.94 -18.19 19.35
C LEU A 672 -16.55 -18.74 17.97
N THR A 673 -17.12 -19.87 17.57
CA THR A 673 -16.80 -20.51 16.27
C THR A 673 -17.09 -19.59 15.10
N GLU A 674 -18.25 -18.94 15.07
CA GLU A 674 -18.63 -18.04 13.98
C GLU A 674 -17.76 -16.75 14.01
N THR A 675 -17.37 -16.27 15.18
CA THR A 675 -16.44 -15.14 15.32
C THR A 675 -15.05 -15.49 14.78
N LEU A 676 -14.57 -16.72 15.04
CA LEU A 676 -13.30 -17.19 14.47
C LEU A 676 -13.35 -17.24 12.93
N LYS A 677 -14.48 -17.62 12.34
CA LYS A 677 -14.68 -17.60 10.88
C LYS A 677 -14.62 -16.17 10.32
N LEU A 678 -15.27 -15.19 10.95
CA LEU A 678 -15.20 -13.78 10.55
C LEU A 678 -13.78 -13.23 10.62
N LEU A 679 -13.03 -13.58 11.66
CA LEU A 679 -11.68 -13.09 11.90
C LEU A 679 -10.62 -13.80 11.04
N HIS A 680 -10.90 -15.03 10.58
CA HIS A 680 -9.92 -15.90 9.91
C HIS A 680 -9.19 -15.24 8.72
N PRO A 681 -9.82 -14.49 7.80
CA PRO A 681 -9.11 -13.82 6.73
C PRO A 681 -8.02 -12.86 7.21
N PHE A 682 -8.21 -12.24 8.36
CA PHE A 682 -7.31 -11.23 8.94
C PHE A 682 -6.22 -11.84 9.83
N MET A 683 -6.58 -12.79 10.70
CA MET A 683 -5.71 -13.46 11.67
C MET A 683 -5.80 -14.98 11.53
N PRO A 684 -5.27 -15.54 10.43
CA PRO A 684 -5.54 -16.92 10.06
C PRO A 684 -4.94 -17.96 11.00
N PHE A 685 -3.78 -17.70 11.61
CA PHE A 685 -3.07 -18.70 12.40
C PHE A 685 -3.72 -18.96 13.75
N ILE A 686 -4.02 -17.92 14.51
CA ILE A 686 -4.64 -18.06 15.82
C ILE A 686 -6.05 -18.62 15.71
N THR A 687 -6.79 -18.18 14.69
CA THR A 687 -8.16 -18.66 14.49
C THR A 687 -8.22 -20.13 14.09
N GLU A 688 -7.32 -20.59 13.25
CA GLU A 688 -7.19 -22.00 12.90
C GLU A 688 -6.81 -22.84 14.14
N GLU A 689 -5.77 -22.44 14.90
CA GLU A 689 -5.32 -23.20 16.07
C GLU A 689 -6.41 -23.33 17.15
N ILE A 690 -7.18 -22.25 17.39
CA ILE A 690 -8.30 -22.30 18.33
C ILE A 690 -9.40 -23.22 17.80
N TRP A 691 -9.79 -23.05 16.52
CA TRP A 691 -10.87 -23.80 15.91
C TRP A 691 -10.58 -25.32 15.90
N GLN A 692 -9.33 -25.72 15.60
CA GLN A 692 -8.88 -27.11 15.66
C GLN A 692 -8.95 -27.72 17.05
N ALA A 693 -9.03 -26.91 18.09
CA ALA A 693 -9.14 -27.37 19.46
C ALA A 693 -10.61 -27.44 19.99
N LEU A 694 -11.53 -26.75 19.29
CA LEU A 694 -12.96 -26.74 19.59
C LEU A 694 -13.67 -27.95 18.96
N PRO A 695 -14.89 -28.32 19.42
CA PRO A 695 -15.76 -29.21 18.69
C PRO A 695 -16.14 -28.60 17.34
N HIS A 696 -15.80 -29.27 16.24
CA HIS A 696 -16.07 -28.76 14.87
C HIS A 696 -16.27 -29.93 13.89
N GLU A 697 -16.80 -29.61 12.72
CA GLU A 697 -16.87 -30.48 11.53
C GLU A 697 -16.00 -29.93 10.43
N GLY A 698 -15.41 -30.80 9.61
CA GLY A 698 -14.52 -30.46 8.51
C GLY A 698 -13.05 -30.38 8.93
N ASP A 699 -12.18 -30.18 7.93
CA ASP A 699 -10.73 -30.32 8.11
C ASP A 699 -10.01 -29.00 8.44
N ALA A 700 -10.40 -27.89 7.78
CA ALA A 700 -9.74 -26.60 7.98
C ALA A 700 -10.76 -25.45 8.05
N LEU A 701 -10.48 -24.45 8.87
CA LEU A 701 -11.33 -23.27 9.04
C LEU A 701 -11.48 -22.47 7.73
N MET A 702 -10.42 -22.36 6.96
CA MET A 702 -10.39 -21.60 5.71
C MET A 702 -11.33 -22.12 4.60
N VAL A 703 -11.85 -23.33 4.73
CA VAL A 703 -12.84 -23.91 3.79
C VAL A 703 -14.22 -24.01 4.39
N GLN A 704 -14.42 -23.50 5.61
CA GLN A 704 -15.73 -23.40 6.22
C GLN A 704 -16.52 -22.21 5.63
N PRO A 705 -17.86 -22.29 5.61
CA PRO A 705 -18.70 -21.19 5.13
C PRO A 705 -18.47 -19.90 5.94
N TYR A 706 -18.26 -18.79 5.24
CA TYR A 706 -18.16 -17.47 5.87
C TYR A 706 -19.51 -17.04 6.44
N PRO A 707 -19.56 -16.51 7.65
CA PRO A 707 -20.82 -16.09 8.26
C PRO A 707 -21.52 -14.99 7.47
N VAL A 708 -22.84 -15.16 7.32
CA VAL A 708 -23.72 -14.20 6.66
C VAL A 708 -24.88 -13.86 7.57
N TYR A 709 -25.53 -12.73 7.30
CA TYR A 709 -26.73 -12.34 8.03
C TYR A 709 -27.83 -13.38 7.88
N ARG A 710 -28.53 -13.70 8.99
CA ARG A 710 -29.63 -14.65 9.09
C ARG A 710 -30.80 -14.01 9.78
N GLU A 711 -31.98 -14.03 9.14
CA GLU A 711 -33.22 -13.44 9.67
C GLU A 711 -33.67 -14.11 10.96
N ASP A 712 -33.48 -15.42 11.08
CA ASP A 712 -33.88 -16.22 12.27
C ASP A 712 -33.00 -15.94 13.51
N MET A 713 -31.90 -15.19 13.36
CA MET A 713 -31.01 -14.76 14.44
C MET A 713 -31.10 -13.26 14.74
N ALA A 714 -32.07 -12.58 14.15
CA ALA A 714 -32.32 -11.16 14.40
C ALA A 714 -33.33 -11.00 15.56
N PHE A 715 -32.87 -10.44 16.67
CA PHE A 715 -33.68 -10.14 17.87
C PHE A 715 -33.57 -8.65 18.23
N PRO A 716 -33.97 -7.70 17.34
CA PRO A 716 -33.73 -6.29 17.56
C PRO A 716 -34.44 -5.71 18.77
N ALA A 717 -35.65 -6.19 19.08
CA ALA A 717 -36.41 -5.70 20.22
C ALA A 717 -35.79 -6.13 21.55
N GLU A 718 -35.44 -7.41 21.68
CA GLU A 718 -34.77 -7.96 22.86
C GLU A 718 -33.38 -7.37 23.04
N SER A 719 -32.64 -7.20 21.96
CA SER A 719 -31.31 -6.55 21.98
C SER A 719 -31.41 -5.11 22.48
N ALA A 720 -32.34 -4.32 21.95
CA ALA A 720 -32.54 -2.93 22.39
C ALA A 720 -32.97 -2.84 23.87
N ARG A 721 -33.80 -3.75 24.35
CA ARG A 721 -34.19 -3.81 25.77
C ARG A 721 -32.98 -4.13 26.66
N PHE A 722 -32.18 -5.11 26.26
CA PHE A 722 -31.01 -5.52 27.04
C PHE A 722 -29.91 -4.44 27.06
N GLU A 723 -29.73 -3.71 25.98
CA GLU A 723 -28.77 -2.60 25.92
C GLU A 723 -29.10 -1.45 26.91
N LYS A 724 -30.36 -1.17 27.20
CA LYS A 724 -30.78 -0.22 28.23
C LYS A 724 -30.31 -0.63 29.64
N VAL A 725 -30.39 -1.93 29.92
CA VAL A 725 -29.90 -2.51 31.19
C VAL A 725 -28.39 -2.41 31.27
N MET A 726 -27.71 -2.74 30.16
CA MET A 726 -26.24 -2.66 30.07
C MET A 726 -25.74 -1.22 30.21
N GLU A 727 -26.43 -0.22 29.65
CA GLU A 727 -26.09 1.19 29.81
C GLU A 727 -26.19 1.60 31.29
N ALA A 728 -27.26 1.21 31.99
CA ALA A 728 -27.38 1.48 33.42
C ALA A 728 -26.27 0.80 34.23
N ILE A 729 -25.92 -0.46 33.93
CA ILE A 729 -24.81 -1.17 34.58
C ILE A 729 -23.49 -0.43 34.36
N ARG A 730 -23.17 0.00 33.12
CA ARG A 730 -21.98 0.81 32.83
C ARG A 730 -21.93 2.09 33.62
N ALA A 731 -23.02 2.86 33.64
CA ALA A 731 -23.14 4.13 34.35
C ALA A 731 -22.96 3.97 35.87
N ILE A 732 -23.60 2.93 36.44
CA ILE A 732 -23.46 2.60 37.87
C ILE A 732 -22.02 2.19 38.20
N ARG A 733 -21.39 1.33 37.39
CA ARG A 733 -20.01 0.90 37.62
C ARG A 733 -19.02 2.07 37.51
N SER A 734 -19.21 2.97 36.52
CA SER A 734 -18.40 4.20 36.37
C SER A 734 -18.53 5.05 37.63
N ARG A 735 -19.74 5.34 38.07
CA ARG A 735 -19.97 6.17 39.27
C ARG A 735 -19.40 5.56 40.55
N ARG A 736 -19.54 4.24 40.70
CA ARG A 736 -18.95 3.50 41.83
C ARG A 736 -17.41 3.57 41.81
N SER A 737 -16.81 3.47 40.63
CA SER A 737 -15.36 3.60 40.45
C SER A 737 -14.86 5.00 40.82
N GLU A 738 -15.54 6.03 40.35
CA GLU A 738 -15.24 7.44 40.71
C GLU A 738 -15.29 7.68 42.21
N MET A 739 -16.22 7.02 42.87
CA MET A 739 -16.39 7.11 44.34
C MET A 739 -15.53 6.13 45.13
N ASN A 740 -14.67 5.32 44.44
CA ASN A 740 -13.86 4.27 45.07
C ASN A 740 -14.67 3.25 45.90
N VAL A 741 -15.91 2.93 45.50
CA VAL A 741 -16.76 1.97 46.18
C VAL A 741 -16.34 0.55 45.84
N PRO A 742 -15.92 -0.29 46.83
CA PRO A 742 -15.49 -1.65 46.57
C PRO A 742 -16.66 -2.56 46.11
N PRO A 743 -16.39 -3.60 45.28
CA PRO A 743 -17.41 -4.53 44.81
C PRO A 743 -18.18 -5.27 45.91
N SER A 744 -17.59 -5.39 47.12
CA SER A 744 -18.21 -6.04 48.26
C SER A 744 -19.40 -5.25 48.85
N LYS A 745 -19.47 -3.94 48.60
CA LYS A 745 -20.61 -3.12 49.00
C LYS A 745 -21.73 -3.31 47.98
N ARG A 746 -22.87 -3.80 48.44
CA ARG A 746 -24.06 -4.10 47.63
C ARG A 746 -25.25 -3.30 48.11
N PRO A 747 -25.34 -2.02 47.70
CA PRO A 747 -26.45 -1.15 48.09
C PRO A 747 -27.76 -1.55 47.39
N HIS A 748 -28.88 -1.12 47.95
CA HIS A 748 -30.14 -1.08 47.24
C HIS A 748 -30.04 -0.18 46.01
N LEU A 749 -30.62 -0.59 44.91
CA LEU A 749 -30.64 0.15 43.66
C LEU A 749 -32.10 0.47 43.29
N TYR A 750 -32.46 1.73 43.32
CA TYR A 750 -33.76 2.20 42.86
C TYR A 750 -33.64 2.70 41.42
N ILE A 751 -34.51 2.23 40.55
CA ILE A 751 -34.54 2.57 39.13
C ILE A 751 -35.89 3.19 38.80
N VAL A 752 -35.88 4.43 38.34
CA VAL A 752 -37.04 5.17 37.88
C VAL A 752 -36.98 5.21 36.35
N THR A 753 -37.97 4.57 35.70
CA THR A 753 -37.97 4.38 34.26
C THR A 753 -39.38 4.15 33.72
N GLU A 754 -39.62 4.54 32.47
CA GLU A 754 -40.78 4.16 31.67
C GLU A 754 -40.62 2.76 31.06
N GLU A 755 -39.39 2.25 30.92
CA GLU A 755 -39.01 0.95 30.34
C GLU A 755 -39.02 -0.16 31.41
N ARG A 756 -40.07 -0.25 32.16
CA ARG A 756 -40.18 -1.09 33.36
C ARG A 756 -39.88 -2.57 33.08
N GLU A 757 -40.44 -3.12 32.01
CA GLU A 757 -40.24 -4.52 31.63
C GLU A 757 -38.75 -4.87 31.38
N ALA A 758 -38.00 -3.99 30.76
CA ALA A 758 -36.58 -4.20 30.48
C ALA A 758 -35.76 -4.31 31.79
N PHE A 759 -36.00 -3.41 32.75
CA PHE A 759 -35.29 -3.40 34.03
C PHE A 759 -35.76 -4.43 35.02
N GLU A 760 -37.05 -4.82 35.01
CA GLU A 760 -37.57 -5.97 35.76
C GLU A 760 -36.90 -7.28 35.31
N ASN A 761 -36.86 -7.54 34.02
CA ASN A 761 -36.16 -8.71 33.46
C ASN A 761 -34.63 -8.62 33.62
N GLY A 762 -34.12 -7.40 33.82
CA GLY A 762 -32.70 -7.12 34.02
C GLY A 762 -32.19 -7.17 35.45
N ARG A 763 -33.05 -7.43 36.46
CA ARG A 763 -32.70 -7.37 37.88
C ARG A 763 -31.49 -8.20 38.26
N ASP A 764 -31.42 -9.43 37.80
CA ASP A 764 -30.33 -10.35 38.13
C ASP A 764 -28.98 -9.88 37.58
N TYR A 765 -28.99 -9.30 36.38
CA TYR A 765 -27.76 -8.71 35.80
C TYR A 765 -27.32 -7.47 36.57
N LEU A 766 -28.25 -6.60 36.98
CA LEU A 766 -27.98 -5.42 37.81
C LEU A 766 -27.42 -5.82 39.19
N CYS A 767 -28.03 -6.77 39.85
CA CYS A 767 -27.53 -7.30 41.12
C CYS A 767 -26.11 -7.86 40.97
N ARG A 768 -25.84 -8.56 39.91
CA ARG A 768 -24.55 -9.22 39.68
C ARG A 768 -23.48 -8.30 39.20
N LEU A 769 -23.77 -7.52 38.13
CA LEU A 769 -22.76 -6.73 37.40
C LEU A 769 -22.67 -5.30 37.85
N ALA A 770 -23.73 -4.69 38.39
CA ALA A 770 -23.68 -3.38 39.03
C ALA A 770 -23.41 -3.46 40.54
N TYR A 771 -23.26 -4.70 41.06
CA TYR A 771 -23.05 -4.97 42.48
C TYR A 771 -24.17 -4.39 43.36
N ALA A 772 -25.43 -4.48 42.93
CA ALA A 772 -26.59 -4.14 43.72
C ALA A 772 -26.94 -5.24 44.71
N GLY A 773 -27.51 -4.90 45.86
CA GLY A 773 -28.06 -5.83 46.83
C GLY A 773 -29.45 -6.27 46.43
N GLU A 774 -30.33 -5.31 46.25
CA GLU A 774 -31.68 -5.44 45.78
C GLU A 774 -31.97 -4.38 44.72
N VAL A 775 -32.77 -4.71 43.71
CA VAL A 775 -33.15 -3.78 42.63
C VAL A 775 -34.65 -3.50 42.74
N ILE A 776 -35.01 -2.24 42.87
CA ILE A 776 -36.40 -1.78 43.00
C ILE A 776 -36.73 -0.91 41.80
N VAL A 777 -37.60 -1.37 40.91
CA VAL A 777 -38.06 -0.63 39.73
C VAL A 777 -39.35 0.09 40.03
N SER A 778 -39.43 1.37 39.76
CA SER A 778 -40.52 2.26 40.10
C SER A 778 -40.74 3.35 39.08
N ASP A 779 -41.95 3.88 38.99
CA ASP A 779 -42.27 5.08 38.20
C ASP A 779 -42.02 6.38 38.98
N ASN A 780 -41.84 6.27 40.30
CA ASN A 780 -41.67 7.40 41.18
C ASN A 780 -40.24 7.53 41.76
N VAL A 781 -39.78 8.74 41.90
CA VAL A 781 -38.50 9.05 42.55
C VAL A 781 -38.60 8.65 44.03
N PRO A 782 -37.60 7.96 44.62
CA PRO A 782 -37.58 7.65 46.05
C PRO A 782 -37.72 8.87 46.92
N ALA A 783 -38.42 8.73 48.07
CA ALA A 783 -38.67 9.89 48.96
C ALA A 783 -37.38 10.51 49.50
N ASP A 784 -36.35 9.72 49.71
CA ASP A 784 -35.02 10.15 50.23
C ASP A 784 -33.98 10.31 49.08
N ALA A 785 -34.40 10.65 47.86
CA ALA A 785 -33.49 10.79 46.72
C ALA A 785 -32.41 11.86 46.91
N ASP A 786 -32.63 12.84 47.76
CA ASP A 786 -31.67 13.87 48.18
C ASP A 786 -30.47 13.29 48.95
N LYS A 787 -30.63 12.13 49.59
CA LYS A 787 -29.57 11.38 50.28
C LYS A 787 -28.97 10.26 49.45
N MET A 788 -29.27 10.20 48.19
CA MET A 788 -28.85 9.15 47.30
C MET A 788 -27.93 9.67 46.20
N VAL A 789 -27.04 8.83 45.72
CA VAL A 789 -26.25 9.08 44.47
C VAL A 789 -27.17 8.88 43.31
N SER A 790 -27.44 9.96 42.55
CA SER A 790 -28.25 9.91 41.36
C SER A 790 -27.36 9.67 40.10
N ILE A 791 -27.76 8.76 39.28
CA ILE A 791 -27.11 8.41 38.01
C ILE A 791 -28.18 8.45 36.94
N VAL A 792 -27.97 9.26 35.89
CA VAL A 792 -28.93 9.45 34.81
C VAL A 792 -28.40 8.77 33.56
N THR A 793 -29.20 7.92 32.96
CA THR A 793 -29.01 7.36 31.63
C THR A 793 -30.10 7.85 30.69
N LYS A 794 -30.07 7.44 29.45
CA LYS A 794 -31.08 7.82 28.46
C LYS A 794 -32.48 7.34 28.87
N ASP A 795 -32.56 6.11 29.35
CA ASP A 795 -33.83 5.40 29.58
C ASP A 795 -34.17 5.19 31.08
N ALA A 796 -33.29 5.60 32.01
CA ALA A 796 -33.49 5.39 33.44
C ALA A 796 -32.76 6.42 34.32
N ARG A 797 -33.33 6.65 35.51
CA ARG A 797 -32.65 7.35 36.62
C ARG A 797 -32.42 6.32 37.74
N CYS A 798 -31.16 6.09 38.05
CA CYS A 798 -30.71 5.14 39.08
C CYS A 798 -30.34 5.87 40.34
N PHE A 799 -30.71 5.37 41.49
CA PHE A 799 -30.42 5.97 42.80
C PHE A 799 -29.82 4.89 43.73
N LEU A 800 -28.74 5.24 44.37
CA LEU A 800 -28.00 4.41 45.33
C LEU A 800 -27.89 5.14 46.68
N PRO A 801 -28.36 4.59 47.81
CA PRO A 801 -28.26 5.24 49.14
C PRO A 801 -26.76 5.47 49.48
N MET A 802 -26.40 6.71 49.79
CA MET A 802 -25.04 7.10 50.14
C MET A 802 -24.52 6.31 51.36
N SER A 803 -25.39 6.12 52.36
CA SER A 803 -25.05 5.38 53.62
C SER A 803 -24.64 3.94 53.40
N GLU A 804 -25.09 3.34 52.26
CA GLU A 804 -24.79 1.94 51.94
C GLU A 804 -23.52 1.83 51.06
N LEU A 805 -23.14 2.91 50.39
CA LEU A 805 -21.96 2.95 49.51
C LEU A 805 -20.67 3.18 50.28
N VAL A 806 -20.69 4.16 51.18
CA VAL A 806 -19.49 4.60 51.88
C VAL A 806 -19.76 4.70 53.37
N ASP A 807 -18.74 4.51 54.17
CA ASP A 807 -18.75 4.83 55.59
C ASP A 807 -18.66 6.37 55.68
N LEU A 808 -19.81 7.01 55.96
CA LEU A 808 -19.95 8.46 55.85
C LEU A 808 -18.91 9.23 56.72
N ASP A 809 -18.60 8.71 57.91
CA ASP A 809 -17.63 9.34 58.80
C ASP A 809 -16.19 9.23 58.25
N LYS A 810 -15.84 8.06 57.73
CA LYS A 810 -14.52 7.87 57.10
C LYS A 810 -14.40 8.63 55.76
N GLU A 811 -15.44 8.69 54.98
CA GLU A 811 -15.42 9.42 53.73
C GLU A 811 -15.35 10.92 53.95
N ARG A 812 -16.05 11.44 54.98
CA ARG A 812 -15.93 12.82 55.42
C ARG A 812 -14.48 13.12 55.83
N GLU A 813 -13.89 12.26 56.68
CA GLU A 813 -12.49 12.44 57.10
C GLU A 813 -11.52 12.40 55.89
N ARG A 814 -11.77 11.51 54.95
CA ARG A 814 -10.97 11.42 53.71
C ARG A 814 -11.10 12.72 52.88
N LEU A 815 -12.31 13.17 52.59
CA LEU A 815 -12.54 14.38 51.81
C LEU A 815 -12.02 15.63 52.48
N GLU A 816 -12.14 15.73 53.86
CA GLU A 816 -11.55 16.81 54.65
C GLU A 816 -10.02 16.84 54.59
N LYS A 817 -9.37 15.66 54.64
CA LYS A 817 -7.91 15.53 54.46
C LYS A 817 -7.49 15.93 53.02
N GLU A 818 -8.23 15.48 52.03
CA GLU A 818 -7.95 15.79 50.64
C GLU A 818 -8.19 17.28 50.33
N LEU A 819 -9.25 17.86 50.87
CA LEU A 819 -9.53 19.28 50.78
C LEU A 819 -8.42 20.14 51.45
N ALA A 820 -8.02 19.77 52.66
CA ALA A 820 -6.92 20.43 53.34
C ALA A 820 -5.59 20.36 52.57
N LYS A 821 -5.31 19.21 51.99
CA LYS A 821 -4.12 18.99 51.13
C LYS A 821 -4.17 19.88 49.87
N ASN A 822 -5.28 19.87 49.14
CA ASN A 822 -5.42 20.67 47.91
C ASN A 822 -5.47 22.18 48.20
N ARG A 823 -6.07 22.62 49.33
CA ARG A 823 -5.99 24.01 49.78
C ARG A 823 -4.54 24.43 50.05
N GLY A 824 -3.74 23.54 50.65
CA GLY A 824 -2.28 23.77 50.86
C GLY A 824 -1.53 23.88 49.52
N PHE A 825 -1.86 23.06 48.57
CA PHE A 825 -1.26 23.15 47.21
C PHE A 825 -1.67 24.47 46.52
N LEU A 826 -2.93 24.85 46.57
CA LEU A 826 -3.42 26.08 45.98
C LEU A 826 -2.75 27.31 46.61
N GLU A 827 -2.60 27.33 47.96
CA GLU A 827 -1.92 28.39 48.68
C GLU A 827 -0.46 28.52 48.24
N ASN A 828 0.25 27.43 48.16
CA ASN A 828 1.62 27.41 47.63
C ASN A 828 1.68 27.93 46.19
N GLN A 829 0.72 27.52 45.36
CA GLN A 829 0.63 27.95 43.96
C GLN A 829 0.33 29.45 43.86
N ARG A 830 -0.60 29.96 44.64
CA ARG A 830 -0.93 31.40 44.75
C ARG A 830 0.26 32.21 45.25
N ARG A 831 1.00 31.70 46.26
CA ARG A 831 2.23 32.35 46.77
C ARG A 831 3.30 32.43 45.70
N LYS A 832 3.41 31.40 44.87
CA LYS A 832 4.36 31.39 43.75
C LYS A 832 3.96 32.40 42.67
N LEU A 833 2.67 32.49 42.35
CA LEU A 833 2.11 33.46 41.39
C LEU A 833 2.05 34.91 41.90
N SER A 834 2.06 35.13 43.21
CA SER A 834 2.13 36.48 43.82
C SER A 834 3.58 37.00 43.96
N ASN A 835 4.57 36.14 43.69
CA ASN A 835 5.97 36.57 43.73
C ASN A 835 6.33 37.31 42.43
N GLU A 836 6.41 38.64 42.51
CA GLU A 836 6.70 39.53 41.37
C GLU A 836 8.03 39.16 40.70
N SER A 837 9.03 38.70 41.44
CA SER A 837 10.29 38.27 40.89
C SER A 837 10.23 36.98 40.07
N PHE A 838 9.28 36.10 40.39
CA PHE A 838 9.00 34.89 39.61
C PHE A 838 8.22 35.25 38.34
N VAL A 839 7.12 35.98 38.47
CA VAL A 839 6.22 36.32 37.35
C VAL A 839 6.93 37.18 36.28
N SER A 840 7.84 38.07 36.71
CA SER A 840 8.58 38.92 35.77
C SER A 840 9.81 38.28 35.09
N ARG A 841 10.38 37.20 35.69
CA ARG A 841 11.59 36.53 35.17
C ARG A 841 11.32 35.17 34.51
N ALA A 842 10.23 34.51 34.84
CA ALA A 842 9.88 33.21 34.26
C ALA A 842 9.33 33.38 32.83
N PRO A 843 9.57 32.42 31.91
CA PRO A 843 8.99 32.38 30.58
C PRO A 843 7.44 32.45 30.66
N ALA A 844 6.81 33.15 29.73
CA ALA A 844 5.36 33.37 29.75
C ALA A 844 4.55 32.05 29.73
N ASN A 845 5.03 31.01 29.04
CA ASN A 845 4.42 29.70 29.03
C ASN A 845 4.46 28.99 30.39
N VAL A 846 5.51 29.18 31.18
CA VAL A 846 5.63 28.63 32.53
C VAL A 846 4.64 29.32 33.48
N VAL A 847 4.52 30.64 33.39
CA VAL A 847 3.54 31.40 34.21
C VAL A 847 2.10 31.02 33.84
N ALA A 848 1.84 30.79 32.53
CA ALA A 848 0.53 30.35 32.06
C ALA A 848 0.18 28.95 32.59
N THR A 849 1.14 28.01 32.56
CA THR A 849 0.97 26.65 33.10
C THR A 849 0.69 26.66 34.62
N GLU A 850 1.37 27.53 35.37
CA GLU A 850 1.15 27.64 36.82
C GLU A 850 -0.22 28.28 37.15
N ARG A 851 -0.71 29.19 36.30
CA ARG A 851 -2.10 29.73 36.44
C ARG A 851 -3.15 28.67 36.16
N GLU A 852 -2.99 27.90 35.07
CA GLU A 852 -3.89 26.82 34.73
C GLU A 852 -3.93 25.73 35.84
N ARG A 853 -2.80 25.47 36.48
CA ARG A 853 -2.75 24.58 37.65
C ARG A 853 -3.51 25.13 38.86
N ALA A 854 -3.44 26.44 39.10
CA ALA A 854 -4.20 27.09 40.18
C ALA A 854 -5.71 27.00 39.90
N GLU A 855 -6.15 27.27 38.66
CA GLU A 855 -7.55 27.15 38.25
C GLU A 855 -8.08 25.73 38.40
N LYS A 856 -7.29 24.72 37.99
CA LYS A 856 -7.65 23.31 38.17
C LYS A 856 -7.77 22.93 39.67
N LEU A 857 -6.88 23.42 40.51
CA LEU A 857 -6.96 23.20 41.94
C LEU A 857 -8.17 23.89 42.56
N GLU A 858 -8.54 25.10 42.12
CA GLU A 858 -9.74 25.82 42.57
C GLU A 858 -11.02 25.05 42.20
N ALA A 859 -11.10 24.58 40.97
CA ALA A 859 -12.22 23.74 40.52
C ALA A 859 -12.32 22.42 41.31
N LEU A 860 -11.18 21.76 41.58
CA LEU A 860 -11.14 20.56 42.39
C LEU A 860 -11.58 20.81 43.85
N ILE A 861 -11.13 21.90 44.46
CA ILE A 861 -11.53 22.32 45.81
C ILE A 861 -13.04 22.57 45.88
N ALA A 862 -13.60 23.30 44.89
CA ALA A 862 -15.04 23.54 44.82
C ALA A 862 -15.85 22.25 44.76
N ASN A 863 -15.39 21.27 43.95
CA ASN A 863 -16.00 19.95 43.86
C ASN A 863 -15.91 19.15 45.17
N LEU A 864 -14.76 19.22 45.87
CA LEU A 864 -14.61 18.57 47.17
C LEU A 864 -15.49 19.20 48.25
N GLU A 865 -15.64 20.52 48.26
CA GLU A 865 -16.54 21.25 49.17
C GLU A 865 -18.01 20.93 48.91
N GLU A 866 -18.40 20.79 47.64
CA GLU A 866 -19.73 20.36 47.26
C GLU A 866 -19.99 18.91 47.70
N SER A 867 -19.01 18.01 47.50
CA SER A 867 -19.08 16.62 47.97
C SER A 867 -19.24 16.52 49.49
N LEU A 868 -18.52 17.36 50.25
CA LEU A 868 -18.66 17.45 51.69
C LEU A 868 -20.04 17.96 52.12
N ARG A 869 -20.64 18.92 51.40
CA ARG A 869 -22.01 19.39 51.65
C ARG A 869 -23.05 18.31 51.39
N GLN A 870 -22.85 17.49 50.42
CA GLN A 870 -23.74 16.36 50.11
C GLN A 870 -23.67 15.20 51.12
N LEU A 871 -22.58 15.12 51.89
CA LEU A 871 -22.45 14.15 52.98
C LEU A 871 -23.14 14.58 54.28
N GLY A 872 -23.68 15.77 54.38
CA GLY A 872 -24.45 16.30 55.49
C GLY A 872 -23.61 17.15 56.40
#